data_c0cbd8816e056417e631cf5a4abbddc0
#
_entry.id   c0cbd8816e056417e631cf5a4abbddc0
#
_cell.length_a   1.000
_cell.length_b   1.000
_cell.length_c   1.000
_cell.angle_alpha   90.00
_cell.angle_beta   90.00
_cell.angle_gamma   90.00
#
_symmetry.space_group_name_H-M   'P 1'
#
loop_
_entity.id
_entity.type
_entity.pdbx_description
1 polymer ?
#
loop_
_entity_poly.entity_id
_entity_poly.type
_entity_poly.pdbx_seq_one_letter_code
_entity_poly.pdbx_strand_id
1 'polypeptide(L)'
;MTRRVFAILALSLSVAVVSAGPSRYGFSDRIERHLFPEVTTGPDNPSWSPDGTWIAFSMQGDIWKIPSKGGEAVALTHGPAYYFEPAWSPDGKSIAFTMDTDGNLDVGVVSSDGGVVTRLTDAREVDLEPAWSRDSQDLFFVSARGGRGFDIFKLHVADRAVTPVVSDPGDQTQPAVSPDGLTLAYVSPVQGKLGTGGIWTRPLAGGPPTLVHYEESEYRMRPHWTPDGKAFLYDSDDMGSNDVAIVPATGGNPFVITNDPMGEFSPAPSPDGASFAFVSNRTGPMTLEIAPIGGGPLGSWRHLAIGPRRAAVPTGLVHATVVDAYGAPMPARIEVKASDGRAYAPDGGFARVIAVSETHYFHATSAFDLDVPAGPLAIEALRGFEYRPATTTVDVKPGATANVTLTLRRLVDAPAMGWYGGDTHAHDLHQGRFGLTHRTLFDESLAEDLHLTNVLIHMDGTRIMGRWADLTGKPDPLSTPTHIMQFAEEFRGSLGHIGMIGIKTYVLPLTGGENNTAYAQVASDVPYLDGARAQGGLAGYMHPYTRASQNPAAPNPAQWDGSLIPVDVALGKGDFYDVESLYSDELGSAEMYYRLLNCGFRLPATGGTDNFPDVWRDPPPGTDRTYAKVSGPLSVASWLAAVKAGHTFGTTGPLIFLTVNGREPGDELQLGASAPTEVTVKVTVSSIAPVDKLEIIVNGVVGPPIPIANTPTYEGTVSVPAGGWVAARVVGPPSKHIADSYAFAQTTPVYVVRNGKTFVSQDDARFLAGVVDAIWARTMRSPWRSDAERAAFKAQIDQAKAVYVRLAGGLPGS
;
A
#
# COMPACT_ATOMS: atom_id res chain seq x y z
N MET A 1 6.31 -18.87 74.47
CA MET A 1 5.61 -19.49 73.30
C MET A 1 5.10 -18.37 72.44
N THR A 2 5.92 -17.96 71.51
CA THR A 2 5.66 -16.81 70.63
C THR A 2 5.23 -17.28 69.23
N ARG A 3 3.99 -17.03 68.87
CA ARG A 3 3.49 -17.27 67.50
C ARG A 3 3.98 -16.13 66.59
N ARG A 4 4.76 -16.45 65.60
CA ARG A 4 5.11 -15.57 64.50
C ARG A 4 4.01 -15.66 63.46
N VAL A 5 3.33 -14.53 63.21
CA VAL A 5 2.42 -14.36 62.11
C VAL A 5 3.23 -13.93 60.88
N PHE A 6 3.25 -14.78 59.85
CA PHE A 6 3.76 -14.39 58.52
C PHE A 6 2.66 -13.63 57.76
N ALA A 7 2.87 -12.34 57.54
CA ALA A 7 2.07 -11.57 56.63
C ALA A 7 2.60 -11.80 55.20
N ILE A 8 1.83 -12.51 54.37
CA ILE A 8 2.08 -12.62 52.94
C ILE A 8 1.56 -11.35 52.29
N LEU A 9 2.48 -10.49 51.82
CA LEU A 9 2.17 -9.36 50.98
C LEU A 9 1.92 -9.93 49.58
N ALA A 10 0.64 -10.03 49.19
CA ALA A 10 0.27 -10.29 47.82
C ALA A 10 0.49 -9.00 47.00
N LEU A 11 1.60 -8.95 46.29
CA LEU A 11 1.84 -7.93 45.28
C LEU A 11 0.94 -8.31 44.09
N SER A 12 -0.21 -7.68 43.98
CA SER A 12 -1.04 -7.70 42.80
C SER A 12 -0.31 -6.87 41.70
N LEU A 13 0.47 -7.54 40.84
CA LEU A 13 0.86 -7.00 39.54
C LEU A 13 -0.44 -6.85 38.74
N SER A 14 -1.03 -5.68 38.76
CA SER A 14 -1.93 -5.26 37.72
C SER A 14 -1.08 -5.12 36.46
N VAL A 15 -1.02 -6.17 35.64
CA VAL A 15 -0.68 -6.05 34.25
C VAL A 15 -1.77 -5.18 33.67
N ALA A 16 -1.50 -3.89 33.52
CA ALA A 16 -2.24 -3.07 32.59
C ALA A 16 -2.03 -3.77 31.23
N VAL A 17 -3.04 -4.51 30.79
CA VAL A 17 -3.23 -4.79 29.40
C VAL A 17 -3.46 -3.42 28.79
N VAL A 18 -2.38 -2.76 28.36
CA VAL A 18 -2.49 -1.77 27.33
C VAL A 18 -3.13 -2.56 26.19
N SER A 19 -4.43 -2.39 25.98
CA SER A 19 -5.01 -2.71 24.69
C SER A 19 -4.19 -1.84 23.74
N ALA A 20 -3.20 -2.42 23.07
CA ALA A 20 -2.68 -1.84 21.87
C ALA A 20 -3.93 -1.58 21.04
N GLY A 21 -4.26 -0.34 20.80
CA GLY A 21 -5.16 0.01 19.72
C GLY A 21 -4.66 -0.71 18.47
N PRO A 22 -5.49 -0.92 17.47
CA PRO A 22 -5.08 -1.62 16.25
C PRO A 22 -3.71 -1.09 15.86
N SER A 23 -2.76 -2.04 15.72
CA SER A 23 -1.38 -1.66 15.41
C SER A 23 -1.42 -0.99 14.05
N ARG A 24 -1.13 0.30 14.04
CA ARG A 24 -0.94 0.97 12.80
C ARG A 24 0.40 0.60 12.33
N TYR A 25 0.42 0.11 11.15
CA TYR A 25 1.60 0.18 10.35
C TYR A 25 1.78 1.67 10.01
N GLY A 26 2.50 2.39 10.87
CA GLY A 26 3.13 3.61 10.44
C GLY A 26 4.00 3.20 9.27
N PHE A 27 3.58 3.54 8.07
CA PHE A 27 4.26 3.22 6.85
C PHE A 27 5.63 3.90 6.90
N SER A 28 6.62 3.16 7.31
CA SER A 28 8.00 3.51 7.06
C SER A 28 8.37 2.74 5.79
N ASP A 29 8.17 3.35 4.65
CA ASP A 29 8.52 2.81 3.33
C ASP A 29 9.89 2.14 3.29
N ARG A 30 10.80 2.59 4.14
CA ARG A 30 12.18 2.14 4.17
C ARG A 30 12.37 0.78 4.81
N ILE A 31 11.72 0.52 5.95
CA ILE A 31 11.95 -0.71 6.74
C ILE A 31 11.19 -1.88 6.11
N GLU A 32 9.98 -1.65 5.67
CA GLU A 32 9.08 -2.70 5.21
C GLU A 32 9.45 -3.29 3.85
N ARG A 33 10.15 -2.53 2.99
CA ARG A 33 10.65 -3.03 1.70
C ARG A 33 11.57 -4.23 1.83
N HIS A 34 12.18 -4.41 2.98
CA HIS A 34 13.18 -5.43 3.25
C HIS A 34 12.71 -6.51 4.23
N LEU A 35 11.50 -6.40 4.77
CA LEU A 35 11.01 -7.31 5.81
C LEU A 35 10.23 -8.52 5.26
N PHE A 36 9.69 -8.42 4.05
CA PHE A 36 8.93 -9.51 3.44
C PHE A 36 9.71 -10.17 2.30
N PRO A 37 9.57 -11.50 2.15
CA PRO A 37 10.22 -12.19 1.03
C PRO A 37 9.65 -11.68 -0.28
N GLU A 38 10.52 -11.25 -1.17
CA GLU A 38 10.16 -10.84 -2.52
C GLU A 38 9.87 -12.06 -3.38
N VAL A 39 8.63 -12.54 -3.34
CA VAL A 39 8.20 -13.74 -4.06
C VAL A 39 7.55 -13.37 -5.38
N THR A 40 8.19 -13.74 -6.47
CA THR A 40 7.71 -13.49 -7.83
C THR A 40 7.25 -14.78 -8.50
N THR A 41 6.32 -14.68 -9.43
CA THR A 41 5.85 -15.82 -10.22
C THR A 41 6.78 -16.16 -11.38
N GLY A 42 7.44 -15.13 -11.93
CA GLY A 42 8.49 -15.25 -12.93
C GLY A 42 9.89 -15.09 -12.32
N PRO A 43 10.94 -15.17 -13.16
CA PRO A 43 12.32 -15.02 -12.72
C PRO A 43 12.62 -13.63 -12.18
N ASP A 44 13.45 -13.56 -11.14
CA ASP A 44 13.95 -12.31 -10.59
C ASP A 44 15.38 -12.44 -10.09
N ASN A 45 16.09 -11.31 -9.95
CA ASN A 45 17.44 -11.22 -9.43
C ASN A 45 18.44 -12.19 -10.10
N PRO A 46 18.67 -12.08 -11.41
CA PRO A 46 19.60 -12.98 -12.10
C PRO A 46 21.04 -12.81 -11.59
N SER A 47 21.78 -13.93 -11.49
CA SER A 47 23.20 -13.96 -11.12
C SER A 47 23.94 -14.97 -11.99
N TRP A 48 24.98 -14.54 -12.70
CA TRP A 48 25.75 -15.40 -13.59
C TRP A 48 26.73 -16.32 -12.83
N SER A 49 26.88 -17.54 -13.32
CA SER A 49 28.03 -18.36 -12.94
C SER A 49 29.33 -17.72 -13.45
N PRO A 50 30.46 -17.86 -12.72
CA PRO A 50 31.73 -17.20 -13.11
C PRO A 50 32.25 -17.60 -14.51
N ASP A 51 31.88 -18.79 -14.97
CA ASP A 51 32.21 -19.29 -16.31
C ASP A 51 31.22 -18.87 -17.41
N GLY A 52 30.14 -18.14 -17.05
CA GLY A 52 29.12 -17.67 -17.98
C GLY A 52 28.20 -18.76 -18.54
N THR A 53 28.24 -19.98 -18.02
CA THR A 53 27.45 -21.10 -18.57
C THR A 53 26.05 -21.20 -17.99
N TRP A 54 25.82 -20.64 -16.76
CA TRP A 54 24.55 -20.68 -16.05
C TRP A 54 24.14 -19.29 -15.57
N ILE A 55 22.84 -19.13 -15.36
CA ILE A 55 22.24 -18.00 -14.65
C ILE A 55 21.39 -18.56 -13.51
N ALA A 56 21.67 -18.15 -12.26
CA ALA A 56 20.79 -18.37 -11.12
C ALA A 56 19.77 -17.23 -11.04
N PHE A 57 18.57 -17.49 -10.52
CA PHE A 57 17.51 -16.52 -10.30
C PHE A 57 16.55 -17.02 -9.22
N SER A 58 15.77 -16.13 -8.61
CA SER A 58 14.66 -16.52 -7.75
C SER A 58 13.36 -16.63 -8.55
N MET A 59 12.49 -17.56 -8.20
CA MET A 59 11.16 -17.72 -8.79
C MET A 59 10.30 -18.61 -7.89
N GLN A 60 9.05 -18.24 -7.63
CA GLN A 60 8.11 -19.01 -6.81
C GLN A 60 8.65 -19.36 -5.41
N GLY A 61 9.48 -18.47 -4.86
CA GLY A 61 10.09 -18.65 -3.53
C GLY A 61 11.25 -19.65 -3.48
N ASP A 62 11.77 -20.11 -4.61
CA ASP A 62 12.97 -20.96 -4.70
C ASP A 62 14.09 -20.32 -5.52
N ILE A 63 15.32 -20.75 -5.30
CA ILE A 63 16.46 -20.42 -6.16
C ILE A 63 16.53 -21.48 -7.28
N TRP A 64 16.58 -20.99 -8.48
CA TRP A 64 16.68 -21.78 -9.71
C TRP A 64 17.98 -21.47 -10.45
N LYS A 65 18.40 -22.38 -11.33
CA LYS A 65 19.44 -22.10 -12.34
C LYS A 65 18.98 -22.58 -13.71
N ILE A 66 19.41 -21.85 -14.75
CA ILE A 66 19.15 -22.20 -16.15
C ILE A 66 20.44 -22.04 -16.96
N PRO A 67 20.70 -22.91 -17.99
CA PRO A 67 21.81 -22.65 -18.89
C PRO A 67 21.69 -21.28 -19.58
N SER A 68 22.76 -20.51 -19.64
CA SER A 68 22.75 -19.16 -20.24
C SER A 68 22.30 -19.13 -21.72
N LYS A 69 22.30 -20.27 -22.38
CA LYS A 69 21.81 -20.46 -23.77
C LYS A 69 20.36 -20.91 -23.87
N GLY A 70 19.69 -21.10 -22.73
CA GLY A 70 18.35 -21.68 -22.61
C GLY A 70 18.41 -23.21 -22.40
N GLY A 71 17.29 -23.79 -22.02
CA GLY A 71 17.13 -25.19 -21.71
C GLY A 71 16.32 -25.43 -20.44
N GLU A 72 16.54 -26.56 -19.77
CA GLU A 72 15.85 -26.92 -18.55
C GLU A 72 16.30 -26.05 -17.38
N ALA A 73 15.35 -25.39 -16.73
CA ALA A 73 15.59 -24.73 -15.45
C ALA A 73 15.51 -25.75 -14.30
N VAL A 74 16.44 -25.67 -13.36
CA VAL A 74 16.56 -26.59 -12.23
C VAL A 74 16.44 -25.85 -10.93
N ALA A 75 15.50 -26.25 -10.05
CA ALA A 75 15.42 -25.74 -8.70
C ALA A 75 16.60 -26.26 -7.86
N LEU A 76 17.24 -25.36 -7.13
CA LEU A 76 18.38 -25.64 -6.25
C LEU A 76 17.97 -25.74 -4.79
N THR A 77 16.90 -25.04 -4.42
CA THR A 77 16.34 -25.01 -3.06
C THR A 77 14.94 -25.56 -3.04
N HIS A 78 14.49 -25.93 -1.87
CA HIS A 78 13.11 -26.22 -1.53
C HIS A 78 12.97 -26.31 -0.02
N GLY A 79 11.78 -26.03 0.51
CA GLY A 79 11.49 -26.11 1.93
C GLY A 79 10.36 -25.15 2.35
N PRO A 80 10.10 -25.00 3.63
CA PRO A 80 9.06 -24.07 4.11
C PRO A 80 9.46 -22.59 4.01
N ALA A 81 10.75 -22.28 3.83
CA ALA A 81 11.27 -20.94 3.68
C ALA A 81 11.08 -20.41 2.26
N TYR A 82 11.03 -19.09 2.11
CA TYR A 82 11.18 -18.41 0.82
C TYR A 82 12.64 -18.04 0.61
N TYR A 83 13.14 -18.23 -0.63
CA TYR A 83 14.52 -17.98 -1.03
C TYR A 83 14.54 -17.01 -2.21
N PHE A 84 15.36 -15.93 -2.09
CA PHE A 84 15.42 -14.86 -3.08
C PHE A 84 16.78 -14.17 -3.08
N GLU A 85 17.03 -13.27 -4.05
CA GLU A 85 18.31 -12.53 -4.21
C GLU A 85 19.56 -13.44 -4.29
N PRO A 86 19.64 -14.36 -5.26
CA PRO A 86 20.79 -15.24 -5.38
C PRO A 86 22.05 -14.48 -5.82
N ALA A 87 23.17 -14.81 -5.19
CA ALA A 87 24.51 -14.35 -5.54
C ALA A 87 25.43 -15.56 -5.77
N TRP A 88 25.91 -15.74 -6.99
CA TRP A 88 26.83 -16.85 -7.31
C TRP A 88 28.23 -16.54 -6.77
N SER A 89 28.87 -17.52 -6.12
CA SER A 89 30.25 -17.36 -5.61
C SER A 89 31.26 -17.26 -6.75
N PRO A 90 32.31 -16.44 -6.65
CA PRO A 90 33.36 -16.32 -7.66
C PRO A 90 34.12 -17.62 -7.98
N ASP A 91 34.16 -18.59 -7.06
CA ASP A 91 34.74 -19.90 -7.30
C ASP A 91 33.78 -20.89 -7.99
N GLY A 92 32.53 -20.48 -8.23
CA GLY A 92 31.51 -21.25 -8.96
C GLY A 92 30.83 -22.35 -8.14
N LYS A 93 31.18 -22.55 -6.86
CA LYS A 93 30.72 -23.74 -6.12
C LYS A 93 29.45 -23.52 -5.32
N SER A 94 29.14 -22.27 -4.98
CA SER A 94 28.04 -21.95 -4.07
C SER A 94 27.20 -20.80 -4.60
N ILE A 95 25.94 -20.74 -4.13
CA ILE A 95 25.03 -19.61 -4.34
C ILE A 95 24.56 -19.18 -2.95
N ALA A 96 24.86 -17.92 -2.59
CA ALA A 96 24.29 -17.27 -1.41
C ALA A 96 22.96 -16.63 -1.79
N PHE A 97 22.06 -16.42 -0.81
CA PHE A 97 20.75 -15.83 -1.03
C PHE A 97 20.17 -15.31 0.28
N THR A 98 19.18 -14.46 0.18
CA THR A 98 18.31 -14.11 1.31
C THR A 98 17.25 -15.19 1.47
N MET A 99 16.96 -15.58 2.72
CA MET A 99 15.93 -16.56 3.04
C MET A 99 15.02 -16.05 4.15
N ASP A 100 13.72 -16.24 3.97
CA ASP A 100 12.73 -16.00 5.03
C ASP A 100 12.42 -17.30 5.75
N THR A 101 12.77 -17.33 7.03
CA THR A 101 12.46 -18.46 7.91
C THR A 101 11.59 -17.96 9.07
N ASP A 102 10.33 -18.32 9.07
CA ASP A 102 9.37 -17.96 10.13
C ASP A 102 9.24 -16.43 10.35
N GLY A 103 9.29 -15.64 9.27
CA GLY A 103 9.14 -14.17 9.30
C GLY A 103 10.41 -13.41 9.70
N ASN A 104 11.57 -14.06 9.68
CA ASN A 104 12.86 -13.42 9.83
C ASN A 104 13.75 -13.67 8.61
N LEU A 105 14.32 -12.58 8.06
CA LEU A 105 15.22 -12.65 6.92
C LEU A 105 16.64 -12.96 7.38
N ASP A 106 17.24 -13.98 6.77
CA ASP A 106 18.59 -14.44 7.02
C ASP A 106 19.36 -14.69 5.73
N VAL A 107 20.68 -14.74 5.82
CA VAL A 107 21.56 -15.15 4.73
C VAL A 107 21.75 -16.66 4.75
N GLY A 108 21.48 -17.30 3.63
CA GLY A 108 21.69 -18.72 3.41
C GLY A 108 22.65 -19.01 2.24
N VAL A 109 23.07 -20.25 2.14
CA VAL A 109 23.89 -20.75 1.04
C VAL A 109 23.49 -22.17 0.64
N VAL A 110 23.58 -22.45 -0.67
CA VAL A 110 23.43 -23.80 -1.24
C VAL A 110 24.57 -24.08 -2.21
N SER A 111 24.90 -25.34 -2.43
CA SER A 111 25.80 -25.74 -3.50
C SER A 111 25.24 -25.31 -4.86
N SER A 112 26.09 -24.91 -5.80
CA SER A 112 25.68 -24.63 -7.18
C SER A 112 25.03 -25.83 -7.90
N ASP A 113 25.19 -27.06 -7.38
CA ASP A 113 24.48 -28.25 -7.83
C ASP A 113 23.19 -28.57 -7.10
N GLY A 114 22.80 -27.68 -6.15
CA GLY A 114 21.63 -27.86 -5.28
C GLY A 114 21.93 -28.73 -4.06
N GLY A 115 20.89 -29.04 -3.30
CA GLY A 115 20.99 -29.91 -2.14
C GLY A 115 20.62 -29.22 -0.82
N VAL A 116 21.36 -29.47 0.25
CA VAL A 116 21.03 -28.96 1.59
C VAL A 116 21.32 -27.46 1.67
N VAL A 117 20.30 -26.69 2.03
CA VAL A 117 20.44 -25.27 2.36
C VAL A 117 21.12 -25.15 3.73
N THR A 118 22.12 -24.27 3.80
CA THR A 118 22.79 -23.93 5.06
C THR A 118 22.47 -22.47 5.40
N ARG A 119 21.76 -22.25 6.50
CA ARG A 119 21.55 -20.91 7.07
C ARG A 119 22.87 -20.44 7.67
N LEU A 120 23.36 -19.26 7.26
CA LEU A 120 24.63 -18.69 7.71
C LEU A 120 24.47 -17.69 8.83
N THR A 121 23.37 -16.92 8.84
CA THR A 121 23.03 -15.98 9.91
C THR A 121 21.77 -16.45 10.64
N ASP A 122 21.60 -16.02 11.90
CA ASP A 122 20.48 -16.39 12.77
C ASP A 122 20.20 -15.29 13.81
N ALA A 123 20.53 -14.03 13.48
CA ALA A 123 20.24 -12.88 14.33
C ALA A 123 18.73 -12.67 14.43
N ARG A 124 18.29 -11.98 15.48
CA ARG A 124 16.90 -11.56 15.62
C ARG A 124 16.53 -10.48 14.59
N GLU A 125 17.50 -9.65 14.28
CA GLU A 125 17.40 -8.60 13.27
C GLU A 125 17.55 -9.22 11.88
N VAL A 126 16.94 -8.59 10.89
CA VAL A 126 16.98 -9.05 9.49
C VAL A 126 18.39 -8.97 8.91
N ASP A 127 18.77 -9.99 8.13
CA ASP A 127 20.00 -10.11 7.37
C ASP A 127 19.67 -10.47 5.92
N LEU A 128 20.11 -9.67 4.95
CA LEU A 128 19.67 -9.78 3.54
C LEU A 128 20.72 -9.26 2.55
N GLU A 129 20.45 -9.40 1.25
CA GLU A 129 21.27 -8.89 0.13
C GLU A 129 22.74 -9.35 0.18
N PRO A 130 23.02 -10.65 0.14
CA PRO A 130 24.38 -11.15 0.24
C PRO A 130 25.21 -10.87 -1.04
N ALA A 131 26.47 -10.45 -0.86
CA ALA A 131 27.45 -10.25 -1.92
C ALA A 131 28.78 -10.92 -1.55
N TRP A 132 29.34 -11.75 -2.44
CA TRP A 132 30.59 -12.47 -2.17
C TRP A 132 31.82 -11.58 -2.24
N SER A 133 32.80 -11.87 -1.39
CA SER A 133 34.17 -11.44 -1.60
C SER A 133 34.79 -12.17 -2.80
N ARG A 134 35.78 -11.55 -3.44
CA ARG A 134 36.44 -12.10 -4.65
C ARG A 134 37.01 -13.51 -4.44
N ASP A 135 37.50 -13.81 -3.27
CA ASP A 135 38.09 -15.11 -2.93
C ASP A 135 37.07 -16.13 -2.41
N SER A 136 35.78 -15.77 -2.40
CA SER A 136 34.67 -16.62 -1.93
C SER A 136 34.79 -17.04 -0.45
N GLN A 137 35.54 -16.30 0.36
CA GLN A 137 35.69 -16.63 1.79
C GLN A 137 34.74 -15.85 2.69
N ASP A 138 34.38 -14.65 2.25
CA ASP A 138 33.52 -13.74 2.98
C ASP A 138 32.23 -13.40 2.21
N LEU A 139 31.14 -13.11 2.95
CA LEU A 139 29.92 -12.50 2.43
C LEU A 139 29.72 -11.14 3.06
N PHE A 140 29.52 -10.13 2.24
CA PHE A 140 28.98 -8.84 2.66
C PHE A 140 27.44 -8.93 2.63
N PHE A 141 26.78 -8.38 3.61
CA PHE A 141 25.32 -8.42 3.70
C PHE A 141 24.79 -7.23 4.47
N VAL A 142 23.54 -6.95 4.28
CA VAL A 142 22.81 -5.87 4.96
C VAL A 142 22.20 -6.41 6.25
N SER A 143 22.26 -5.64 7.33
CA SER A 143 21.68 -6.02 8.60
C SER A 143 21.20 -4.83 9.41
N ALA A 144 20.08 -5.02 10.12
CA ALA A 144 19.56 -4.04 11.08
C ALA A 144 20.17 -4.18 12.49
N ARG A 145 21.14 -5.10 12.73
CA ARG A 145 21.73 -5.38 14.03
C ARG A 145 22.48 -4.22 14.67
N GLY A 146 22.77 -3.15 13.90
CA GLY A 146 23.36 -1.90 14.41
C GLY A 146 22.39 -1.05 15.22
N GLY A 147 21.08 -1.31 15.14
CA GLY A 147 20.02 -0.63 15.89
C GLY A 147 19.75 0.82 15.46
N ARG A 148 20.26 1.25 14.29
CA ARG A 148 20.09 2.62 13.75
C ARG A 148 19.51 2.66 12.33
N GLY A 149 19.14 1.52 11.77
CA GLY A 149 18.76 1.30 10.39
C GLY A 149 19.57 0.16 9.81
N PHE A 150 19.74 0.16 8.49
CA PHE A 150 20.50 -0.87 7.79
C PHE A 150 21.96 -0.47 7.63
N ASP A 151 22.85 -1.34 8.09
CA ASP A 151 24.30 -1.24 7.96
C ASP A 151 24.83 -2.44 7.14
N ILE A 152 26.06 -2.32 6.59
CA ILE A 152 26.70 -3.43 5.89
C ILE A 152 27.69 -4.13 6.82
N PHE A 153 27.51 -5.43 6.93
CA PHE A 153 28.37 -6.35 7.69
C PHE A 153 29.09 -7.30 6.75
N LYS A 154 30.13 -7.92 7.28
CA LYS A 154 30.88 -8.99 6.64
C LYS A 154 30.83 -10.23 7.50
N LEU A 155 30.48 -11.39 6.91
CA LEU A 155 30.47 -12.71 7.50
C LEU A 155 31.58 -13.54 6.88
N HIS A 156 32.46 -14.13 7.70
CA HIS A 156 33.41 -15.13 7.23
C HIS A 156 32.70 -16.51 7.20
N VAL A 157 32.64 -17.11 6.02
CA VAL A 157 31.77 -18.30 5.80
C VAL A 157 32.17 -19.51 6.63
N ALA A 158 33.49 -19.71 6.85
CA ALA A 158 34.00 -20.90 7.51
C ALA A 158 33.67 -20.96 9.01
N ASP A 159 33.79 -19.85 9.73
CA ASP A 159 33.57 -19.77 11.18
C ASP A 159 32.37 -18.90 11.58
N ARG A 160 31.67 -18.31 10.61
CA ARG A 160 30.51 -17.45 10.78
C ARG A 160 30.78 -16.17 11.60
N ALA A 161 32.02 -15.74 11.67
CA ALA A 161 32.38 -14.49 12.34
C ALA A 161 31.81 -13.28 11.58
N VAL A 162 31.04 -12.43 12.28
CA VAL A 162 30.39 -11.24 11.70
C VAL A 162 31.10 -10.00 12.20
N THR A 163 31.45 -9.10 11.29
CA THR A 163 32.09 -7.79 11.58
C THR A 163 31.43 -6.65 10.80
N PRO A 164 31.25 -5.45 11.41
CA PRO A 164 30.72 -4.30 10.69
C PRO A 164 31.73 -3.79 9.65
N VAL A 165 31.22 -3.30 8.50
CA VAL A 165 32.02 -2.75 7.40
C VAL A 165 31.66 -1.31 7.08
N VAL A 166 30.36 -1.00 6.96
CA VAL A 166 29.85 0.35 6.75
C VAL A 166 28.72 0.58 7.75
N SER A 167 28.79 1.67 8.50
CA SER A 167 27.83 2.13 9.51
C SER A 167 27.75 3.64 9.52
N ASP A 168 27.62 4.25 8.35
CA ASP A 168 27.49 5.69 8.19
C ASP A 168 26.05 6.15 8.52
N PRO A 169 25.75 7.42 8.75
CA PRO A 169 24.40 7.90 8.97
C PRO A 169 23.45 7.60 7.77
N GLY A 170 22.28 7.04 8.06
CA GLY A 170 21.30 6.58 7.08
C GLY A 170 21.45 5.10 6.79
N ASP A 171 20.58 4.55 5.94
CA ASP A 171 20.62 3.15 5.58
C ASP A 171 21.70 2.87 4.53
N GLN A 172 22.41 1.76 4.67
CA GLN A 172 23.34 1.25 3.68
C GLN A 172 22.85 -0.12 3.21
N THR A 173 22.59 -0.24 1.92
CA THR A 173 21.98 -1.42 1.29
C THR A 173 22.71 -1.81 0.02
N GLN A 174 22.41 -2.98 -0.53
CA GLN A 174 22.81 -3.45 -1.85
C GLN A 174 24.35 -3.46 -2.05
N PRO A 175 25.09 -4.17 -1.21
CA PRO A 175 26.55 -4.22 -1.32
C PRO A 175 26.98 -4.93 -2.61
N ALA A 176 28.00 -4.39 -3.29
CA ALA A 176 28.62 -5.00 -4.46
C ALA A 176 30.15 -4.85 -4.38
N VAL A 177 30.85 -5.98 -4.37
CA VAL A 177 32.32 -6.00 -4.32
C VAL A 177 32.90 -5.82 -5.73
N SER A 178 33.91 -4.93 -5.88
CA SER A 178 34.57 -4.71 -7.15
C SER A 178 35.29 -5.96 -7.69
N PRO A 179 35.47 -6.12 -9.00
CA PRO A 179 36.10 -7.29 -9.59
C PRO A 179 37.56 -7.51 -9.12
N ASP A 180 38.27 -6.47 -8.69
CA ASP A 180 39.60 -6.57 -8.10
C ASP A 180 39.58 -6.95 -6.61
N GLY A 181 38.41 -6.90 -5.95
CA GLY A 181 38.21 -7.21 -4.54
C GLY A 181 38.66 -6.11 -3.57
N LEU A 182 38.93 -4.88 -4.06
CA LEU A 182 39.49 -3.80 -3.23
C LEU A 182 38.48 -2.74 -2.79
N THR A 183 37.32 -2.68 -3.46
CA THR A 183 36.31 -1.62 -3.25
C THR A 183 34.94 -2.24 -3.03
N LEU A 184 34.18 -1.72 -2.07
CA LEU A 184 32.77 -2.02 -1.88
C LEU A 184 31.95 -0.85 -2.45
N ALA A 185 31.01 -1.17 -3.34
CA ALA A 185 29.92 -0.27 -3.72
C ALA A 185 28.67 -0.59 -2.89
N TYR A 186 27.85 0.40 -2.63
CA TYR A 186 26.59 0.24 -1.90
C TYR A 186 25.66 1.43 -2.18
N VAL A 187 24.39 1.28 -1.85
CA VAL A 187 23.40 2.36 -1.93
C VAL A 187 23.19 2.97 -0.55
N SER A 188 23.17 4.29 -0.50
CA SER A 188 22.87 5.06 0.72
C SER A 188 22.29 6.43 0.38
N PRO A 189 21.41 6.99 1.24
CA PRO A 189 20.86 8.34 1.05
C PRO A 189 21.96 9.41 0.91
N VAL A 190 21.69 10.42 0.10
CA VAL A 190 22.55 11.59 -0.06
C VAL A 190 21.99 12.73 0.77
N GLN A 191 22.80 13.28 1.69
CA GLN A 191 22.36 14.33 2.60
C GLN A 191 21.76 15.54 1.84
N GLY A 192 20.56 15.95 2.21
CA GLY A 192 19.83 17.06 1.60
C GLY A 192 19.24 16.76 0.22
N LYS A 193 19.21 15.50 -0.18
CA LYS A 193 18.57 15.00 -1.38
C LYS A 193 17.38 14.11 -1.00
N LEU A 194 16.48 13.91 -1.96
CA LEU A 194 15.33 13.02 -1.80
C LEU A 194 15.71 11.57 -2.12
N GLY A 195 14.88 10.63 -1.65
CA GLY A 195 15.04 9.22 -1.93
C GLY A 195 16.28 8.58 -1.32
N THR A 196 16.57 7.36 -1.76
CA THR A 196 17.67 6.51 -1.31
C THR A 196 18.74 6.29 -2.39
N GLY A 197 18.66 6.98 -3.51
CA GLY A 197 19.33 6.71 -4.77
C GLY A 197 20.78 7.18 -4.87
N GLY A 198 21.62 7.08 -3.83
CA GLY A 198 23.05 7.35 -3.92
C GLY A 198 23.88 6.08 -4.09
N ILE A 199 24.60 5.91 -5.23
CA ILE A 199 25.63 4.87 -5.38
C ILE A 199 26.93 5.41 -4.81
N TRP A 200 27.40 4.76 -3.74
CA TRP A 200 28.63 5.10 -3.05
C TRP A 200 29.68 4.00 -3.24
N THR A 201 30.94 4.37 -3.18
CA THR A 201 32.05 3.41 -3.14
C THR A 201 32.95 3.69 -1.94
N ARG A 202 33.54 2.62 -1.37
CA ARG A 202 34.45 2.70 -0.23
C ARG A 202 35.58 1.67 -0.39
N PRO A 203 36.87 2.04 -0.19
CA PRO A 203 37.93 1.05 -0.16
C PRO A 203 37.77 0.07 1.01
N LEU A 204 37.86 -1.24 0.75
CA LEU A 204 37.76 -2.28 1.78
C LEU A 204 38.90 -2.24 2.80
N ALA A 205 40.04 -1.69 2.41
CA ALA A 205 41.17 -1.40 3.33
C ALA A 205 40.91 -0.24 4.30
N GLY A 206 39.75 0.41 4.19
CA GLY A 206 39.39 1.61 4.97
C GLY A 206 39.62 2.91 4.20
N GLY A 207 38.88 3.93 4.57
CA GLY A 207 38.93 5.25 3.94
C GLY A 207 37.54 5.90 3.86
N PRO A 208 37.44 7.17 3.44
CA PRO A 208 36.15 7.85 3.28
C PRO A 208 35.37 7.26 2.10
N PRO A 209 34.03 7.30 2.17
CA PRO A 209 33.18 6.96 1.02
C PRO A 209 33.25 8.02 -0.06
N THR A 210 33.02 7.64 -1.30
CA THR A 210 32.92 8.53 -2.46
C THR A 210 31.56 8.32 -3.12
N LEU A 211 30.79 9.40 -3.31
CA LEU A 211 29.56 9.37 -4.10
C LEU A 211 29.92 9.26 -5.59
N VAL A 212 29.43 8.23 -6.24
CA VAL A 212 29.62 7.99 -7.67
C VAL A 212 28.50 8.61 -8.48
N HIS A 213 27.26 8.35 -8.05
CA HIS A 213 26.08 8.80 -8.76
C HIS A 213 24.93 9.06 -7.77
N TYR A 214 24.03 9.95 -8.13
CA TYR A 214 22.79 10.20 -7.42
C TYR A 214 21.65 10.42 -8.43
N GLU A 215 20.55 9.77 -8.16
CA GLU A 215 19.24 10.12 -8.72
C GLU A 215 18.20 10.04 -7.60
N GLU A 216 17.05 10.66 -7.80
CA GLU A 216 15.94 10.58 -6.87
C GLU A 216 15.24 9.21 -7.07
N SER A 217 15.80 8.19 -6.43
CA SER A 217 15.24 6.84 -6.45
C SER A 217 14.70 6.50 -5.07
N GLU A 218 13.53 5.88 -5.03
CA GLU A 218 12.98 5.37 -3.79
C GLU A 218 13.07 3.84 -3.71
N TYR A 219 13.46 3.21 -4.81
CA TYR A 219 13.64 1.78 -4.92
C TYR A 219 15.09 1.36 -4.99
N ARG A 220 15.29 0.07 -5.07
CA ARG A 220 16.57 -0.58 -5.11
C ARG A 220 17.25 -0.28 -6.44
N MET A 221 18.34 0.47 -6.42
CA MET A 221 19.18 0.71 -7.60
C MET A 221 19.97 -0.53 -8.05
N ARG A 222 20.27 -1.45 -7.14
CA ARG A 222 21.02 -2.70 -7.38
C ARG A 222 22.25 -2.53 -8.24
N PRO A 223 23.26 -1.75 -7.79
CA PRO A 223 24.44 -1.50 -8.58
C PRO A 223 25.30 -2.76 -8.73
N HIS A 224 25.59 -3.16 -9.97
CA HIS A 224 26.48 -4.25 -10.29
C HIS A 224 27.70 -3.72 -11.07
N TRP A 225 28.88 -4.06 -10.60
CA TRP A 225 30.10 -3.73 -11.31
C TRP A 225 30.17 -4.41 -12.67
N THR A 226 30.61 -3.69 -13.72
CA THR A 226 31.05 -4.34 -14.94
C THR A 226 32.30 -5.17 -14.65
N PRO A 227 32.55 -6.31 -15.36
CA PRO A 227 33.69 -7.17 -15.06
C PRO A 227 35.06 -6.52 -15.18
N ASP A 228 35.18 -5.42 -15.94
CA ASP A 228 36.39 -4.61 -16.06
C ASP A 228 36.54 -3.56 -14.93
N GLY A 229 35.55 -3.46 -14.04
CA GLY A 229 35.52 -2.51 -12.90
C GLY A 229 35.39 -1.04 -13.29
N LYS A 230 34.98 -0.72 -14.52
CA LYS A 230 34.94 0.66 -15.00
C LYS A 230 33.57 1.33 -14.89
N ALA A 231 32.50 0.57 -14.69
CA ALA A 231 31.14 1.10 -14.63
C ALA A 231 30.23 0.25 -13.70
N PHE A 232 29.06 0.79 -13.43
CA PHE A 232 27.95 0.10 -12.79
C PHE A 232 26.80 -0.02 -13.76
N LEU A 233 26.20 -1.22 -13.85
CA LEU A 233 24.82 -1.39 -14.27
C LEU A 233 23.93 -1.28 -13.04
N TYR A 234 22.77 -0.63 -13.18
CA TYR A 234 21.86 -0.43 -12.06
C TYR A 234 20.43 -0.20 -12.52
N ASP A 235 19.48 -0.35 -11.62
CA ASP A 235 18.06 0.00 -11.83
C ASP A 235 17.90 1.51 -11.65
N SER A 236 17.40 2.18 -12.70
CA SER A 236 17.07 3.61 -12.70
C SER A 236 15.57 3.78 -12.88
N ASP A 237 14.95 4.63 -12.08
CA ASP A 237 13.55 5.03 -12.21
C ASP A 237 13.38 6.51 -12.61
N ASP A 238 14.46 7.15 -13.05
CA ASP A 238 14.53 8.59 -13.40
C ASP A 238 13.62 8.96 -14.59
N MET A 239 13.27 7.98 -15.44
CA MET A 239 12.41 8.17 -16.61
C MET A 239 10.91 7.87 -16.35
N GLY A 240 10.53 7.56 -15.10
CA GLY A 240 9.13 7.28 -14.70
C GLY A 240 8.71 5.82 -14.84
N SER A 241 9.58 4.94 -15.41
CA SER A 241 9.53 3.48 -15.34
C SER A 241 10.88 2.99 -14.83
N ASN A 242 10.92 1.76 -14.30
CA ASN A 242 12.21 1.14 -13.98
C ASN A 242 12.90 0.75 -15.29
N ASP A 243 14.12 1.23 -15.47
CA ASP A 243 14.97 0.97 -16.62
C ASP A 243 16.37 0.55 -16.18
N VAL A 244 17.07 -0.21 -17.03
CA VAL A 244 18.49 -0.51 -16.80
C VAL A 244 19.34 0.63 -17.31
N ALA A 245 20.18 1.17 -16.43
CA ALA A 245 21.14 2.20 -16.77
C ALA A 245 22.59 1.79 -16.48
N ILE A 246 23.55 2.46 -17.10
CA ILE A 246 24.99 2.30 -16.86
C ILE A 246 25.62 3.65 -16.52
N VAL A 247 26.46 3.68 -15.48
CA VAL A 247 27.21 4.87 -15.08
C VAL A 247 28.69 4.53 -14.87
N PRO A 248 29.64 5.41 -15.27
CA PRO A 248 31.06 5.18 -15.01
C PRO A 248 31.35 5.07 -13.52
N ALA A 249 32.21 4.17 -13.09
CA ALA A 249 32.60 3.99 -11.69
C ALA A 249 33.31 5.22 -11.09
N THR A 250 33.82 6.11 -11.94
CA THR A 250 34.42 7.39 -11.56
C THR A 250 33.38 8.53 -11.45
N GLY A 251 32.10 8.23 -11.64
CA GLY A 251 31.04 9.22 -11.73
C GLY A 251 30.89 9.80 -13.14
N GLY A 252 29.83 10.58 -13.32
CA GLY A 252 29.49 11.19 -14.59
C GLY A 252 28.00 11.01 -14.91
N ASN A 253 27.61 11.30 -16.17
CA ASN A 253 26.25 11.13 -16.61
C ASN A 253 25.95 9.65 -16.88
N PRO A 254 24.83 9.11 -16.40
CA PRO A 254 24.38 7.78 -16.76
C PRO A 254 23.92 7.72 -18.21
N PHE A 255 23.91 6.50 -18.74
CA PHE A 255 23.27 6.17 -20.00
C PHE A 255 22.19 5.13 -19.74
N VAL A 256 20.94 5.50 -19.99
CA VAL A 256 19.78 4.59 -19.88
C VAL A 256 19.83 3.63 -21.07
N ILE A 257 19.93 2.34 -20.78
CA ILE A 257 20.09 1.26 -21.78
C ILE A 257 18.74 0.80 -22.29
N THR A 258 17.79 0.59 -21.37
CA THR A 258 16.40 0.26 -21.69
C THR A 258 15.56 1.54 -21.58
N ASN A 259 14.46 1.60 -22.32
CA ASN A 259 13.54 2.74 -22.26
C ASN A 259 12.18 2.24 -22.78
N ASP A 260 11.47 1.55 -21.91
CA ASP A 260 10.15 0.97 -22.20
C ASP A 260 9.19 1.47 -21.09
N PRO A 261 7.91 1.73 -21.37
CA PRO A 261 6.95 2.14 -20.33
C PRO A 261 6.60 1.06 -19.31
N MET A 262 7.11 -0.17 -19.51
CA MET A 262 7.05 -1.28 -18.56
C MET A 262 8.36 -1.34 -17.77
N GLY A 263 8.45 -2.23 -16.78
CA GLY A 263 9.66 -2.33 -15.94
C GLY A 263 10.73 -3.25 -16.51
N GLU A 264 11.95 -2.76 -16.55
CA GLU A 264 13.20 -3.52 -16.74
C GLU A 264 14.10 -3.32 -15.53
N PHE A 265 14.48 -4.41 -14.86
CA PHE A 265 15.16 -4.32 -13.56
C PHE A 265 16.07 -5.52 -13.27
N SER A 266 16.83 -5.42 -12.16
CA SER A 266 17.77 -6.44 -11.68
C SER A 266 18.84 -6.80 -12.72
N PRO A 267 19.61 -5.85 -13.27
CA PRO A 267 20.62 -6.13 -14.28
C PRO A 267 21.83 -6.88 -13.69
N ALA A 268 22.28 -7.92 -14.35
CA ALA A 268 23.47 -8.68 -13.99
C ALA A 268 24.43 -8.79 -15.18
N PRO A 269 25.62 -8.16 -15.16
CA PRO A 269 26.60 -8.25 -16.23
C PRO A 269 27.07 -9.68 -16.44
N SER A 270 27.24 -10.10 -17.70
CA SER A 270 27.89 -11.39 -18.01
C SER A 270 29.37 -11.34 -17.67
N PRO A 271 30.02 -12.46 -17.27
CA PRO A 271 31.42 -12.45 -16.85
C PRO A 271 32.42 -11.99 -17.93
N ASP A 272 32.04 -12.11 -19.20
CA ASP A 272 32.84 -11.63 -20.36
C ASP A 272 32.62 -10.14 -20.66
N GLY A 273 31.68 -9.50 -19.98
CA GLY A 273 31.33 -8.08 -20.18
C GLY A 273 30.66 -7.75 -21.51
N ALA A 274 30.26 -8.75 -22.30
CA ALA A 274 29.66 -8.53 -23.61
C ALA A 274 28.14 -8.27 -23.54
N SER A 275 27.47 -8.78 -22.50
CA SER A 275 26.02 -8.70 -22.33
C SER A 275 25.67 -8.56 -20.85
N PHE A 276 24.38 -8.40 -20.56
CA PHE A 276 23.81 -8.50 -19.22
C PHE A 276 22.47 -9.25 -19.27
N ALA A 277 22.17 -9.96 -18.20
CA ALA A 277 20.85 -10.52 -17.95
C ALA A 277 20.03 -9.52 -17.12
N PHE A 278 18.73 -9.48 -17.33
CA PHE A 278 17.82 -8.62 -16.59
C PHE A 278 16.40 -9.18 -16.62
N VAL A 279 15.54 -8.65 -15.80
CA VAL A 279 14.12 -9.01 -15.76
C VAL A 279 13.31 -7.94 -16.46
N SER A 280 12.30 -8.35 -17.24
CA SER A 280 11.35 -7.44 -17.87
C SER A 280 9.92 -7.95 -17.72
N ASN A 281 8.99 -7.04 -17.46
CA ASN A 281 7.56 -7.36 -17.54
C ASN A 281 6.86 -6.74 -18.77
N ARG A 282 7.62 -6.36 -19.78
CA ARG A 282 7.14 -5.74 -21.04
C ARG A 282 6.06 -6.54 -21.77
N THR A 283 6.09 -7.86 -21.65
CA THR A 283 5.07 -8.73 -22.27
C THR A 283 3.95 -9.14 -21.32
N GLY A 284 3.89 -8.52 -20.13
CA GLY A 284 2.95 -8.83 -19.05
C GLY A 284 3.60 -9.64 -17.94
N PRO A 285 3.87 -10.95 -18.11
CA PRO A 285 4.61 -11.75 -17.15
C PRO A 285 6.07 -11.32 -17.04
N MET A 286 6.66 -11.53 -15.86
CA MET A 286 8.10 -11.35 -15.66
C MET A 286 8.89 -12.36 -16.49
N THR A 287 9.84 -11.87 -17.28
CA THR A 287 10.67 -12.66 -18.17
C THR A 287 12.15 -12.39 -17.93
N LEU A 288 12.98 -13.39 -18.16
CA LEU A 288 14.44 -13.25 -18.11
C LEU A 288 14.96 -12.93 -19.53
N GLU A 289 15.59 -11.77 -19.66
CA GLU A 289 16.10 -11.25 -20.91
C GLU A 289 17.63 -11.14 -20.86
N ILE A 290 18.27 -11.23 -22.02
CA ILE A 290 19.70 -10.97 -22.18
C ILE A 290 19.89 -9.96 -23.30
N ALA A 291 20.56 -8.84 -22.99
CA ALA A 291 20.88 -7.79 -23.95
C ALA A 291 22.39 -7.56 -24.05
N PRO A 292 22.89 -7.01 -25.19
CA PRO A 292 24.25 -6.50 -25.27
C PRO A 292 24.50 -5.42 -24.23
N ILE A 293 25.70 -5.31 -23.66
CA ILE A 293 26.06 -4.34 -22.61
C ILE A 293 25.79 -2.88 -23.01
N GLY A 294 25.84 -2.55 -24.29
CA GLY A 294 25.46 -1.24 -24.82
C GLY A 294 24.01 -1.12 -25.26
N GLY A 295 23.13 -2.07 -24.87
CA GLY A 295 21.69 -2.09 -25.17
C GLY A 295 21.40 -2.63 -26.58
N GLY A 296 21.41 -1.76 -27.58
CA GLY A 296 21.03 -2.11 -28.95
C GLY A 296 19.49 -2.08 -29.15
N PRO A 297 19.02 -2.35 -30.38
CA PRO A 297 17.58 -2.35 -30.65
C PRO A 297 16.89 -3.52 -29.92
N LEU A 298 15.62 -3.34 -29.54
CA LEU A 298 14.80 -4.36 -28.86
C LEU A 298 14.85 -5.75 -29.52
N GLY A 299 14.95 -5.80 -30.86
CA GLY A 299 15.07 -7.05 -31.60
C GLY A 299 16.43 -7.79 -31.41
N SER A 300 17.41 -7.18 -30.74
CA SER A 300 18.66 -7.82 -30.35
C SER A 300 18.62 -8.44 -28.96
N TRP A 301 17.59 -8.18 -28.19
CA TRP A 301 17.40 -8.80 -26.87
C TRP A 301 16.93 -10.24 -27.01
N ARG A 302 17.48 -11.10 -26.22
CA ARG A 302 17.19 -12.53 -26.28
C ARG A 302 16.38 -12.94 -25.05
N HIS A 303 15.12 -13.29 -25.28
CA HIS A 303 14.29 -13.93 -24.28
C HIS A 303 14.85 -15.30 -23.90
N LEU A 304 15.05 -15.53 -22.59
CA LEU A 304 15.46 -16.80 -22.02
C LEU A 304 14.25 -17.52 -21.43
N ALA A 305 13.60 -18.36 -22.23
CA ALA A 305 12.40 -19.07 -21.80
C ALA A 305 12.68 -20.00 -20.61
N ILE A 306 11.88 -19.88 -19.55
CA ILE A 306 11.94 -20.73 -18.36
C ILE A 306 11.07 -21.98 -18.60
N GLY A 307 11.64 -22.99 -19.20
CA GLY A 307 10.95 -24.28 -19.43
C GLY A 307 11.65 -25.13 -20.47
N PRO A 308 11.67 -26.47 -20.28
CA PRO A 308 11.06 -27.22 -19.15
C PRO A 308 11.71 -26.93 -17.81
N ARG A 309 10.97 -27.23 -16.71
CA ARG A 309 11.42 -27.02 -15.33
C ARG A 309 11.58 -28.36 -14.62
N ARG A 310 12.62 -28.47 -13.81
CA ARG A 310 12.82 -29.60 -12.89
C ARG A 310 12.80 -29.07 -11.45
N ALA A 311 11.67 -29.28 -10.79
CA ALA A 311 11.51 -28.94 -9.36
C ALA A 311 12.39 -29.84 -8.48
N ALA A 312 12.74 -29.35 -7.29
CA ALA A 312 13.53 -30.11 -6.31
C ALA A 312 12.72 -31.25 -5.63
N VAL A 313 11.40 -31.17 -5.69
CA VAL A 313 10.45 -32.17 -5.14
C VAL A 313 9.42 -32.55 -6.20
N PRO A 314 8.74 -33.70 -6.05
CA PRO A 314 7.63 -34.05 -6.92
C PRO A 314 6.51 -33.02 -6.89
N THR A 315 6.06 -32.53 -8.04
CA THR A 315 4.95 -31.58 -8.23
C THR A 315 3.78 -32.21 -8.94
N GLY A 316 2.63 -31.55 -8.92
CA GLY A 316 1.46 -31.84 -9.74
C GLY A 316 0.75 -30.56 -10.14
N LEU A 317 -0.05 -30.66 -11.20
CA LEU A 317 -0.80 -29.56 -11.77
C LEU A 317 -2.19 -29.48 -11.11
N VAL A 318 -2.63 -28.27 -10.77
CA VAL A 318 -4.01 -28.00 -10.34
C VAL A 318 -4.63 -27.03 -11.34
N HIS A 319 -5.70 -27.49 -12.01
CA HIS A 319 -6.56 -26.64 -12.82
C HIS A 319 -7.75 -26.18 -11.97
N ALA A 320 -7.81 -24.91 -11.63
CA ALA A 320 -8.85 -24.33 -10.79
C ALA A 320 -9.75 -23.39 -11.59
N THR A 321 -11.05 -23.41 -11.29
CA THR A 321 -12.06 -22.53 -11.89
C THR A 321 -12.90 -21.88 -10.80
N VAL A 322 -13.07 -20.57 -10.87
CA VAL A 322 -13.98 -19.81 -10.00
C VAL A 322 -15.27 -19.51 -10.74
N VAL A 323 -16.40 -19.83 -10.11
CA VAL A 323 -17.73 -19.65 -10.70
C VAL A 323 -18.71 -19.04 -9.69
N ASP A 324 -19.80 -18.47 -10.17
CA ASP A 324 -20.94 -18.07 -9.35
C ASP A 324 -21.83 -19.27 -8.96
N ALA A 325 -22.92 -19.00 -8.26
CA ALA A 325 -23.89 -20.01 -7.85
C ALA A 325 -24.62 -20.69 -9.03
N TYR A 326 -24.52 -20.14 -10.23
CA TYR A 326 -25.16 -20.63 -11.46
C TYR A 326 -24.15 -21.28 -12.42
N GLY A 327 -22.86 -21.29 -12.06
CA GLY A 327 -21.77 -21.86 -12.85
C GLY A 327 -21.17 -20.90 -13.86
N ALA A 328 -21.50 -19.60 -13.81
CA ALA A 328 -20.86 -18.60 -14.67
C ALA A 328 -19.45 -18.23 -14.15
N PRO A 329 -18.46 -18.06 -15.04
CA PRO A 329 -17.09 -17.68 -14.66
C PRO A 329 -17.07 -16.37 -13.89
N MET A 330 -16.25 -16.30 -12.83
CA MET A 330 -16.10 -15.11 -11.99
C MET A 330 -14.65 -14.75 -11.73
N PRO A 331 -14.25 -13.48 -11.87
CA PRO A 331 -12.99 -12.98 -11.35
C PRO A 331 -12.95 -13.02 -9.83
N ALA A 332 -11.78 -13.29 -9.25
CA ALA A 332 -11.61 -13.35 -7.80
C ALA A 332 -10.14 -13.14 -7.39
N ARG A 333 -9.94 -12.68 -6.16
CA ARG A 333 -8.67 -12.79 -5.43
C ARG A 333 -8.52 -14.21 -4.91
N ILE A 334 -7.33 -14.78 -5.11
CA ILE A 334 -7.02 -16.17 -4.77
C ILE A 334 -5.90 -16.22 -3.75
N GLU A 335 -6.10 -16.98 -2.70
CA GLU A 335 -5.10 -17.31 -1.69
C GLU A 335 -4.83 -18.81 -1.74
N VAL A 336 -3.56 -19.19 -1.74
CA VAL A 336 -3.15 -20.58 -1.89
C VAL A 336 -2.13 -20.92 -0.80
N LYS A 337 -2.30 -22.09 -0.17
CA LYS A 337 -1.31 -22.66 0.73
C LYS A 337 -1.05 -24.10 0.38
N ALA A 338 0.18 -24.39 -0.07
CA ALA A 338 0.60 -25.72 -0.49
C ALA A 338 1.09 -26.61 0.67
N SER A 339 1.45 -27.85 0.35
CA SER A 339 1.86 -28.86 1.33
C SER A 339 3.13 -28.52 2.11
N ASP A 340 3.98 -27.68 1.55
CA ASP A 340 5.20 -27.14 2.18
C ASP A 340 4.94 -25.91 3.07
N GLY A 341 3.69 -25.43 3.12
CA GLY A 341 3.28 -24.27 3.90
C GLY A 341 3.39 -22.95 3.16
N ARG A 342 3.94 -22.91 1.94
CA ARG A 342 4.14 -21.70 1.14
C ARG A 342 2.93 -21.36 0.27
N ALA A 343 2.90 -20.11 -0.16
CA ALA A 343 1.97 -19.62 -1.18
C ALA A 343 2.54 -19.84 -2.58
N TYR A 344 1.65 -20.05 -3.56
CA TYR A 344 1.97 -20.19 -4.98
C TYR A 344 0.99 -19.38 -5.81
N ALA A 345 1.43 -18.93 -6.97
CA ALA A 345 0.59 -18.24 -7.93
C ALA A 345 0.85 -18.78 -9.37
N PRO A 346 -0.08 -18.59 -10.32
CA PRO A 346 0.10 -19.02 -11.71
C PRO A 346 1.31 -18.38 -12.35
N ASP A 347 1.95 -19.11 -13.26
CA ASP A 347 2.95 -18.52 -14.15
C ASP A 347 2.33 -17.32 -14.89
N GLY A 348 3.02 -16.19 -14.82
CA GLY A 348 2.54 -14.97 -15.44
C GLY A 348 1.46 -14.18 -14.67
N GLY A 349 1.07 -14.65 -13.49
CA GLY A 349 0.28 -13.85 -12.54
C GLY A 349 1.17 -12.89 -11.75
N PHE A 350 0.58 -11.86 -11.19
CA PHE A 350 1.25 -11.02 -10.19
C PHE A 350 0.94 -11.56 -8.79
N ALA A 351 1.95 -12.13 -8.13
CA ALA A 351 1.87 -12.48 -6.71
C ALA A 351 2.08 -11.23 -5.87
N ARG A 352 1.25 -11.07 -4.85
CA ARG A 352 1.31 -9.96 -3.90
C ARG A 352 1.17 -10.46 -2.47
N VAL A 353 1.50 -9.61 -1.51
CA VAL A 353 1.27 -9.89 -0.09
C VAL A 353 0.56 -8.72 0.58
N ILE A 354 -0.47 -9.03 1.35
CA ILE A 354 -1.12 -8.08 2.25
C ILE A 354 -0.24 -7.98 3.50
N ALA A 355 0.41 -6.82 3.69
CA ALA A 355 1.41 -6.64 4.74
C ALA A 355 0.85 -6.85 6.17
N VAL A 356 -0.37 -6.38 6.46
CA VAL A 356 -0.98 -6.46 7.79
C VAL A 356 -1.29 -7.88 8.26
N SER A 357 -1.43 -8.84 7.33
CA SER A 357 -1.77 -10.24 7.63
C SER A 357 -0.76 -11.25 7.08
N GLU A 358 0.26 -10.79 6.36
CA GLU A 358 1.21 -11.62 5.61
C GLU A 358 0.52 -12.63 4.69
N THR A 359 -0.62 -12.24 4.12
CA THR A 359 -1.40 -13.11 3.25
C THR A 359 -0.98 -12.91 1.81
N HIS A 360 -0.39 -13.95 1.22
CA HIS A 360 -0.04 -13.98 -0.20
C HIS A 360 -1.28 -14.22 -1.05
N TYR A 361 -1.43 -13.46 -2.13
CA TYR A 361 -2.58 -13.56 -3.04
C TYR A 361 -2.19 -13.25 -4.48
N PHE A 362 -3.07 -13.59 -5.40
CA PHE A 362 -3.08 -13.12 -6.78
C PHE A 362 -4.52 -12.95 -7.26
N HIS A 363 -4.70 -12.22 -8.36
CA HIS A 363 -6.01 -12.09 -8.99
C HIS A 363 -6.14 -13.03 -10.18
N ALA A 364 -7.29 -13.70 -10.28
CA ALA A 364 -7.63 -14.55 -11.41
C ALA A 364 -8.91 -14.04 -12.09
N THR A 365 -8.95 -14.07 -13.42
CA THR A 365 -10.14 -13.66 -14.18
C THR A 365 -11.26 -14.70 -14.08
N SER A 366 -10.91 -15.97 -13.86
CA SER A 366 -11.84 -17.09 -13.61
C SER A 366 -11.09 -18.41 -13.43
N ALA A 367 -10.34 -18.86 -14.44
CA ALA A 367 -9.57 -20.10 -14.41
C ALA A 367 -8.07 -19.81 -14.30
N PHE A 368 -7.37 -20.70 -13.62
CA PHE A 368 -5.91 -20.62 -13.47
C PHE A 368 -5.31 -22.01 -13.24
N ASP A 369 -4.03 -22.13 -13.58
CA ASP A 369 -3.24 -23.33 -13.40
C ASP A 369 -2.13 -23.11 -12.37
N LEU A 370 -1.89 -24.07 -11.48
CA LEU A 370 -0.83 -24.04 -10.49
C LEU A 370 0.02 -25.32 -10.59
N ASP A 371 1.33 -25.16 -10.74
CA ASP A 371 2.30 -26.25 -10.55
C ASP A 371 2.85 -26.16 -9.12
N VAL A 372 2.47 -27.11 -8.27
CA VAL A 372 2.71 -27.05 -6.83
C VAL A 372 3.27 -28.37 -6.29
N PRO A 373 3.99 -28.37 -5.17
CA PRO A 373 4.42 -29.58 -4.50
C PRO A 373 3.26 -30.54 -4.24
N ALA A 374 3.52 -31.85 -4.45
CA ALA A 374 2.53 -32.88 -4.19
C ALA A 374 2.15 -32.93 -2.71
N GLY A 375 0.85 -33.18 -2.43
CA GLY A 375 0.28 -33.19 -1.08
C GLY A 375 -0.96 -32.31 -0.97
N PRO A 376 -1.40 -31.97 0.24
CA PRO A 376 -2.58 -31.13 0.46
C PRO A 376 -2.33 -29.70 0.01
N LEU A 377 -3.26 -29.16 -0.80
CA LEU A 377 -3.31 -27.79 -1.26
C LEU A 377 -4.62 -27.16 -0.79
N ALA A 378 -4.53 -26.12 0.01
CA ALA A 378 -5.70 -25.29 0.36
C ALA A 378 -5.79 -24.10 -0.60
N ILE A 379 -6.99 -23.84 -1.10
CA ILE A 379 -7.30 -22.71 -1.98
C ILE A 379 -8.51 -21.97 -1.41
N GLU A 380 -8.42 -20.65 -1.34
CA GLU A 380 -9.51 -19.76 -0.99
C GLU A 380 -9.70 -18.72 -2.10
N ALA A 381 -10.94 -18.51 -2.50
CA ALA A 381 -11.35 -17.47 -3.43
C ALA A 381 -12.19 -16.43 -2.70
N LEU A 382 -11.84 -15.16 -2.88
CA LEU A 382 -12.53 -13.99 -2.35
C LEU A 382 -12.97 -13.08 -3.49
N ARG A 383 -14.06 -12.34 -3.30
CA ARG A 383 -14.54 -11.35 -4.26
C ARG A 383 -15.21 -10.20 -3.53
N GLY A 384 -14.47 -9.12 -3.28
CA GLY A 384 -14.99 -7.96 -2.56
C GLY A 384 -15.69 -8.33 -1.25
N PHE A 385 -16.61 -7.47 -0.80
CA PHE A 385 -17.29 -7.62 0.50
C PHE A 385 -18.71 -8.23 0.39
N GLU A 386 -19.21 -8.41 -0.84
CA GLU A 386 -20.56 -8.88 -1.11
C GLU A 386 -20.64 -10.39 -1.29
N TYR A 387 -19.53 -11.11 -1.33
CA TYR A 387 -19.46 -12.55 -1.53
C TYR A 387 -18.85 -13.26 -0.34
N ARG A 388 -19.40 -14.45 -0.03
CA ARG A 388 -18.79 -15.34 0.97
C ARG A 388 -17.52 -15.95 0.39
N PRO A 389 -16.41 -15.97 1.14
CA PRO A 389 -15.22 -16.70 0.74
C PRO A 389 -15.55 -18.16 0.38
N ALA A 390 -14.95 -18.67 -0.67
CA ALA A 390 -15.08 -20.06 -1.08
C ALA A 390 -13.75 -20.79 -0.87
N THR A 391 -13.75 -21.80 -0.02
CA THR A 391 -12.56 -22.57 0.35
C THR A 391 -12.65 -24.02 -0.11
N THR A 392 -11.54 -24.61 -0.50
CA THR A 392 -11.42 -26.03 -0.79
C THR A 392 -10.03 -26.54 -0.45
N THR A 393 -9.92 -27.86 -0.30
CA THR A 393 -8.62 -28.54 -0.16
C THR A 393 -8.57 -29.71 -1.14
N VAL A 394 -7.48 -29.83 -1.89
CA VAL A 394 -7.24 -30.90 -2.85
C VAL A 394 -5.91 -31.60 -2.53
N ASP A 395 -5.88 -32.92 -2.68
CA ASP A 395 -4.67 -33.71 -2.51
C ASP A 395 -3.97 -33.87 -3.87
N VAL A 396 -2.95 -33.09 -4.11
CA VAL A 396 -2.18 -33.04 -5.35
C VAL A 396 -1.28 -34.28 -5.46
N LYS A 397 -1.44 -35.05 -6.54
CA LYS A 397 -0.63 -36.25 -6.77
C LYS A 397 0.56 -35.95 -7.69
N PRO A 398 1.74 -36.54 -7.47
CA PRO A 398 2.91 -36.34 -8.33
C PRO A 398 2.59 -36.61 -9.79
N GLY A 399 2.93 -35.65 -10.67
CA GLY A 399 2.76 -35.76 -12.13
C GLY A 399 1.31 -35.84 -12.64
N ALA A 400 0.31 -35.65 -11.78
CA ALA A 400 -1.11 -35.69 -12.14
C ALA A 400 -1.70 -34.27 -12.18
N THR A 401 -2.82 -34.15 -12.90
CA THR A 401 -3.65 -32.93 -12.90
C THR A 401 -4.88 -33.15 -12.02
N ALA A 402 -5.08 -32.23 -11.07
CA ALA A 402 -6.31 -32.14 -10.27
C ALA A 402 -7.18 -30.99 -10.78
N ASN A 403 -8.50 -31.23 -10.89
CA ASN A 403 -9.45 -30.20 -11.28
C ASN A 403 -10.25 -29.74 -10.06
N VAL A 404 -10.35 -28.43 -9.87
CA VAL A 404 -10.99 -27.80 -8.71
C VAL A 404 -11.97 -26.73 -9.18
N THR A 405 -13.16 -26.69 -8.56
CA THR A 405 -14.13 -25.61 -8.78
C THR A 405 -14.46 -24.93 -7.46
N LEU A 406 -14.26 -23.61 -7.40
CA LEU A 406 -14.64 -22.77 -6.27
C LEU A 406 -15.92 -22.01 -6.63
N THR A 407 -16.96 -22.14 -5.81
CA THR A 407 -18.25 -21.50 -6.07
C THR A 407 -18.46 -20.34 -5.09
N LEU A 408 -18.40 -19.13 -5.60
CA LEU A 408 -18.67 -17.90 -4.85
C LEU A 408 -20.18 -17.70 -4.72
N ARG A 409 -20.64 -17.44 -3.51
CA ARG A 409 -22.06 -17.17 -3.21
C ARG A 409 -22.19 -15.76 -2.64
N ARG A 410 -23.12 -15.01 -3.23
CA ARG A 410 -23.39 -13.65 -2.76
C ARG A 410 -23.92 -13.67 -1.32
N LEU A 411 -23.35 -12.84 -0.45
CA LEU A 411 -23.78 -12.59 0.92
C LEU A 411 -24.91 -11.55 0.95
N VAL A 412 -24.72 -10.48 0.19
CA VAL A 412 -25.66 -9.39 0.00
C VAL A 412 -25.58 -8.89 -1.44
N ASP A 413 -26.71 -8.48 -2.01
CA ASP A 413 -26.78 -7.87 -3.33
C ASP A 413 -26.96 -6.35 -3.17
N ALA A 414 -25.85 -5.65 -2.92
CA ALA A 414 -25.84 -4.20 -2.71
C ALA A 414 -26.30 -3.44 -3.98
N PRO A 415 -25.90 -3.83 -5.21
CA PRO A 415 -26.43 -3.22 -6.43
C PRO A 415 -27.93 -3.33 -6.60
N ALA A 416 -28.57 -4.44 -6.19
CA ALA A 416 -30.02 -4.58 -6.22
C ALA A 416 -30.73 -3.58 -5.28
N MET A 417 -30.03 -3.09 -4.26
CA MET A 417 -30.50 -2.03 -3.35
C MET A 417 -30.07 -0.63 -3.81
N GLY A 418 -29.39 -0.52 -4.95
CA GLY A 418 -28.85 0.72 -5.51
C GLY A 418 -27.51 1.14 -4.95
N TRP A 419 -26.85 0.33 -4.11
CA TRP A 419 -25.55 0.63 -3.53
C TRP A 419 -24.41 0.06 -4.39
N TYR A 420 -23.46 0.90 -4.75
CA TYR A 420 -22.32 0.52 -5.59
C TYR A 420 -21.01 0.89 -4.90
N GLY A 421 -20.18 -0.12 -4.65
CA GLY A 421 -18.86 0.05 -4.06
C GLY A 421 -17.89 0.69 -5.06
N GLY A 422 -17.10 1.63 -4.60
CA GLY A 422 -16.03 2.25 -5.38
C GLY A 422 -14.86 2.65 -4.51
N ASP A 423 -13.71 2.83 -5.14
CA ASP A 423 -12.49 3.32 -4.50
C ASP A 423 -12.29 4.79 -4.91
N THR A 424 -12.19 5.69 -3.92
CA THR A 424 -11.90 7.10 -4.16
C THR A 424 -10.42 7.37 -4.40
N HIS A 425 -9.54 6.43 -4.01
CA HIS A 425 -8.10 6.62 -3.96
C HIS A 425 -7.35 5.33 -4.30
N ALA A 426 -7.19 5.04 -5.57
CA ALA A 426 -6.33 3.98 -6.08
C ALA A 426 -5.23 4.59 -6.96
N HIS A 427 -4.09 3.91 -7.08
CA HIS A 427 -3.01 4.30 -8.00
C HIS A 427 -2.76 3.21 -9.05
N ASP A 428 -2.01 3.55 -10.10
CA ASP A 428 -1.46 2.60 -11.08
C ASP A 428 0.05 2.48 -10.95
N LEU A 429 0.72 3.58 -10.63
CA LEU A 429 2.15 3.66 -10.40
C LEU A 429 2.42 4.48 -9.14
N HIS A 430 3.22 3.96 -8.25
CA HIS A 430 3.72 4.65 -7.08
C HIS A 430 5.17 4.24 -6.79
N GLN A 431 6.06 4.44 -7.78
CA GLN A 431 7.48 4.10 -7.69
C GLN A 431 7.76 2.59 -7.56
N GLY A 432 6.82 1.74 -7.96
CA GLY A 432 6.97 0.30 -7.93
C GLY A 432 7.83 -0.24 -9.07
N ARG A 433 8.08 -1.55 -9.02
CA ARG A 433 8.92 -2.25 -10.00
C ARG A 433 8.17 -2.68 -11.24
N PHE A 434 6.85 -2.86 -11.14
CA PHE A 434 6.06 -3.47 -12.20
C PHE A 434 5.36 -2.40 -13.03
N GLY A 435 5.67 -2.30 -14.31
CA GLY A 435 4.81 -1.59 -15.22
C GLY A 435 3.47 -2.33 -15.34
N LEU A 436 2.37 -1.65 -15.05
CA LEU A 436 1.04 -2.21 -15.13
C LEU A 436 0.31 -1.72 -16.39
N THR A 437 -0.51 -2.59 -16.96
CA THR A 437 -1.43 -2.21 -18.04
C THR A 437 -2.78 -1.83 -17.46
N HIS A 438 -3.56 -0.99 -18.15
CA HIS A 438 -4.96 -0.74 -17.78
C HIS A 438 -5.75 -2.04 -17.65
N ARG A 439 -5.42 -3.06 -18.45
CA ARG A 439 -6.05 -4.38 -18.38
C ARG A 439 -5.79 -5.04 -17.03
N THR A 440 -4.58 -5.00 -16.53
CA THR A 440 -4.20 -5.57 -15.22
C THR A 440 -4.98 -4.89 -14.10
N LEU A 441 -4.97 -3.55 -14.06
CA LEU A 441 -5.70 -2.77 -13.05
C LEU A 441 -7.21 -3.03 -13.09
N PHE A 442 -7.76 -3.14 -14.30
CA PHE A 442 -9.19 -3.41 -14.45
C PHE A 442 -9.56 -4.83 -14.02
N ASP A 443 -8.71 -5.83 -14.29
CA ASP A 443 -8.92 -7.21 -13.84
C ASP A 443 -8.83 -7.32 -12.31
N GLU A 444 -7.94 -6.59 -11.65
CA GLU A 444 -7.88 -6.46 -10.19
C GLU A 444 -9.18 -5.84 -9.65
N SER A 445 -9.62 -4.72 -10.21
CA SER A 445 -10.89 -4.07 -9.85
C SER A 445 -12.10 -5.01 -10.03
N LEU A 446 -12.12 -5.80 -11.11
CA LEU A 446 -13.16 -6.82 -11.34
C LEU A 446 -13.10 -7.93 -10.29
N ALA A 447 -11.91 -8.40 -9.92
CA ALA A 447 -11.72 -9.45 -8.92
C ALA A 447 -12.14 -9.01 -7.52
N GLU A 448 -11.98 -7.72 -7.19
CA GLU A 448 -12.42 -7.11 -5.93
C GLU A 448 -13.86 -6.59 -5.97
N ASP A 449 -14.60 -6.82 -7.05
CA ASP A 449 -15.99 -6.36 -7.23
C ASP A 449 -16.17 -4.84 -7.04
N LEU A 450 -15.22 -4.06 -7.52
CA LEU A 450 -15.26 -2.60 -7.51
C LEU A 450 -16.08 -2.09 -8.69
N HIS A 451 -17.19 -1.43 -8.38
CA HIS A 451 -18.07 -0.88 -9.40
C HIS A 451 -17.56 0.43 -9.98
N LEU A 452 -16.73 1.17 -9.22
CA LEU A 452 -16.07 2.37 -9.70
C LEU A 452 -14.68 2.48 -9.08
N THR A 453 -13.64 2.55 -9.92
CA THR A 453 -12.24 2.73 -9.50
C THR A 453 -11.74 4.06 -10.01
N ASN A 454 -11.35 4.97 -9.10
CA ASN A 454 -10.67 6.21 -9.45
C ASN A 454 -9.17 5.97 -9.29
N VAL A 455 -8.45 5.96 -10.41
CA VAL A 455 -6.99 5.81 -10.44
C VAL A 455 -6.37 7.19 -10.44
N LEU A 456 -5.68 7.55 -9.36
CA LEU A 456 -5.18 8.90 -9.14
C LEU A 456 -3.73 9.02 -9.61
N ILE A 457 -3.50 9.99 -10.50
CA ILE A 457 -2.16 10.40 -10.93
C ILE A 457 -1.71 11.51 -9.99
N HIS A 458 -0.47 11.42 -9.54
CA HIS A 458 0.11 12.38 -8.59
C HIS A 458 1.55 12.72 -8.95
N MET A 459 2.16 13.56 -8.17
CA MET A 459 3.58 13.87 -8.25
C MET A 459 4.23 13.65 -6.88
N ASP A 460 5.21 12.76 -6.83
CA ASP A 460 6.04 12.54 -5.67
C ASP A 460 7.46 13.05 -5.92
N GLY A 461 7.99 13.83 -4.97
CA GLY A 461 9.25 14.50 -5.18
C GLY A 461 9.25 15.39 -6.42
N THR A 462 10.04 15.02 -7.42
CA THR A 462 10.11 15.73 -8.72
C THR A 462 9.49 14.93 -9.88
N ARG A 463 8.89 13.77 -9.60
CA ARG A 463 8.41 12.82 -10.61
C ARG A 463 6.91 12.70 -10.64
N ILE A 464 6.35 12.51 -11.84
CA ILE A 464 4.94 12.21 -12.04
C ILE A 464 4.77 10.70 -11.90
N MET A 465 3.88 10.30 -10.98
CA MET A 465 3.46 8.92 -10.77
C MET A 465 2.17 8.66 -11.54
N GLY A 466 2.20 7.73 -12.46
CA GLY A 466 1.16 7.47 -13.43
C GLY A 466 1.46 8.09 -14.81
N ARG A 467 0.62 7.75 -15.79
CA ARG A 467 0.80 8.20 -17.15
C ARG A 467 -0.03 9.45 -17.42
N TRP A 468 0.64 10.56 -17.71
CA TRP A 468 -0.01 11.84 -17.98
C TRP A 468 -1.16 11.77 -18.99
N ALA A 469 -1.05 10.94 -20.01
CA ALA A 469 -2.06 10.83 -21.07
C ALA A 469 -3.35 10.12 -20.64
N ASP A 470 -3.36 9.42 -19.49
CA ASP A 470 -4.48 8.59 -19.09
C ASP A 470 -5.65 9.39 -18.51
N LEU A 471 -5.40 10.60 -17.97
CA LEU A 471 -6.46 11.48 -17.53
C LEU A 471 -7.15 12.13 -18.75
N THR A 472 -8.18 11.48 -19.26
CA THR A 472 -8.95 11.89 -20.46
C THR A 472 -10.30 12.54 -20.12
N GLY A 473 -10.71 12.52 -18.87
CA GLY A 473 -12.02 12.95 -18.41
C GLY A 473 -13.17 12.02 -18.82
N LYS A 474 -12.84 10.79 -19.22
CA LYS A 474 -13.79 9.75 -19.63
C LYS A 474 -13.43 8.43 -18.93
N PRO A 475 -14.42 7.52 -18.76
CA PRO A 475 -14.11 6.16 -18.35
C PRO A 475 -13.10 5.51 -19.29
N ASP A 476 -12.23 4.67 -18.71
CA ASP A 476 -11.32 3.83 -19.50
C ASP A 476 -12.12 2.95 -20.49
N PRO A 477 -11.60 2.70 -21.70
CA PRO A 477 -12.27 1.87 -22.72
C PRO A 477 -12.58 0.43 -22.26
N LEU A 478 -11.91 -0.09 -21.24
CA LEU A 478 -12.18 -1.41 -20.66
C LEU A 478 -13.44 -1.44 -19.77
N SER A 479 -13.94 -0.28 -19.36
CA SER A 479 -15.11 -0.15 -18.50
C SER A 479 -16.34 -0.83 -19.08
N THR A 480 -17.16 -1.39 -18.17
CA THR A 480 -18.43 -2.04 -18.49
C THR A 480 -19.60 -1.27 -17.86
N PRO A 481 -20.85 -1.61 -18.15
CA PRO A 481 -22.00 -0.98 -17.48
C PRO A 481 -22.05 -1.18 -15.95
N THR A 482 -21.32 -2.16 -15.41
CA THR A 482 -21.34 -2.51 -13.98
C THR A 482 -20.01 -2.24 -13.26
N HIS A 483 -18.93 -2.06 -14.02
CA HIS A 483 -17.59 -1.79 -13.44
C HIS A 483 -16.93 -0.71 -14.30
N ILE A 484 -16.60 0.40 -13.68
CA ILE A 484 -16.07 1.59 -14.34
C ILE A 484 -14.71 1.91 -13.73
N MET A 485 -13.70 2.09 -14.57
CA MET A 485 -12.41 2.63 -14.20
C MET A 485 -12.22 3.99 -14.86
N GLN A 486 -11.71 4.97 -14.13
CA GLN A 486 -11.35 6.28 -14.65
C GLN A 486 -10.11 6.82 -13.95
N PHE A 487 -9.37 7.65 -14.70
CA PHE A 487 -8.21 8.34 -14.15
C PHE A 487 -8.61 9.69 -13.56
N ALA A 488 -7.94 10.06 -12.50
CA ALA A 488 -8.20 11.23 -11.67
C ALA A 488 -6.87 11.85 -11.22
N GLU A 489 -6.87 12.73 -10.24
CA GLU A 489 -5.67 13.42 -9.76
C GLU A 489 -5.63 13.43 -8.23
N GLU A 490 -4.45 13.17 -7.66
CA GLU A 490 -4.14 13.48 -6.28
C GLU A 490 -3.17 14.66 -6.24
N PHE A 491 -3.58 15.75 -5.62
CA PHE A 491 -2.67 16.84 -5.25
C PHE A 491 -2.00 16.53 -3.92
N ARG A 492 -0.67 16.50 -3.91
CA ARG A 492 0.13 16.25 -2.71
C ARG A 492 0.69 17.56 -2.15
N GLY A 493 0.05 18.05 -1.09
CA GLY A 493 0.45 19.25 -0.38
C GLY A 493 1.12 18.95 0.95
N SER A 494 1.98 19.85 1.42
CA SER A 494 2.64 19.73 2.73
C SER A 494 1.69 19.77 3.93
N LEU A 495 0.41 20.09 3.71
CA LEU A 495 -0.64 20.19 4.71
C LEU A 495 -1.82 19.24 4.43
N GLY A 496 -1.61 18.17 3.70
CA GLY A 496 -2.59 17.14 3.38
C GLY A 496 -2.73 16.90 1.89
N HIS A 497 -3.38 15.80 1.55
CA HIS A 497 -3.61 15.38 0.17
C HIS A 497 -5.07 15.60 -0.23
N ILE A 498 -5.27 16.00 -1.49
CA ILE A 498 -6.59 16.25 -2.07
C ILE A 498 -6.80 15.34 -3.28
N GLY A 499 -7.75 14.43 -3.18
CA GLY A 499 -8.20 13.65 -4.31
C GLY A 499 -9.22 14.43 -5.13
N MET A 500 -8.99 14.53 -6.44
CA MET A 500 -9.87 15.22 -7.37
C MET A 500 -10.45 14.23 -8.38
N ILE A 501 -11.65 13.73 -8.11
CA ILE A 501 -12.30 12.68 -8.87
C ILE A 501 -13.35 13.25 -9.86
N GLY A 502 -13.48 12.61 -11.03
CA GLY A 502 -14.41 13.06 -12.08
C GLY A 502 -13.99 14.35 -12.81
N ILE A 503 -12.72 14.73 -12.68
CA ILE A 503 -12.14 15.86 -13.44
C ILE A 503 -11.87 15.46 -14.89
N LYS A 504 -11.69 16.46 -15.77
CA LYS A 504 -11.46 16.28 -17.20
C LYS A 504 -10.05 16.62 -17.63
N THR A 505 -9.37 17.44 -16.87
CA THR A 505 -7.99 17.90 -17.08
C THR A 505 -7.34 18.13 -15.74
N TYR A 506 -6.01 18.01 -15.66
CA TYR A 506 -5.24 18.28 -14.46
C TYR A 506 -5.46 19.69 -13.90
N VAL A 507 -5.43 19.80 -12.58
CA VAL A 507 -5.39 21.06 -11.84
C VAL A 507 -3.95 21.33 -11.39
N LEU A 508 -3.26 22.17 -12.10
CA LEU A 508 -1.81 22.39 -11.90
C LEU A 508 -1.49 23.44 -10.84
N PRO A 509 -0.35 23.31 -10.16
CA PRO A 509 0.65 22.22 -10.25
C PRO A 509 0.19 20.96 -9.49
N LEU A 510 0.70 19.76 -9.85
CA LEU A 510 0.32 18.48 -9.24
C LEU A 510 0.76 18.33 -7.77
N THR A 511 1.71 19.13 -7.31
CA THR A 511 2.23 19.05 -5.94
C THR A 511 2.44 20.42 -5.31
N GLY A 512 2.22 20.49 -4.00
CA GLY A 512 2.59 21.62 -3.14
C GLY A 512 3.99 21.49 -2.54
N GLY A 513 4.77 20.50 -3.00
CA GLY A 513 6.16 20.26 -2.56
C GLY A 513 6.27 19.31 -1.37
N GLU A 514 5.32 18.40 -1.19
CA GLU A 514 5.51 17.28 -0.27
C GLU A 514 6.80 16.52 -0.64
N ASN A 515 7.50 16.09 0.40
CA ASN A 515 8.78 15.36 0.29
C ASN A 515 9.89 16.05 -0.50
N ASN A 516 9.68 17.26 -1.01
CA ASN A 516 10.69 18.01 -1.76
C ASN A 516 11.05 19.33 -1.07
N THR A 517 12.19 19.37 -0.38
CA THR A 517 12.66 20.56 0.33
C THR A 517 12.95 21.76 -0.59
N ALA A 518 13.21 21.53 -1.87
CA ALA A 518 13.42 22.59 -2.85
C ALA A 518 12.10 23.27 -3.26
N TYR A 519 10.99 22.52 -3.18
CA TYR A 519 9.64 23.00 -3.51
C TYR A 519 8.71 23.04 -2.29
N ALA A 520 9.16 22.57 -1.11
CA ALA A 520 8.38 22.55 0.12
C ALA A 520 7.92 23.96 0.47
N GLN A 521 6.74 24.31 0.01
CA GLN A 521 6.13 25.60 0.22
C GLN A 521 4.72 25.37 0.70
N VAL A 522 4.29 26.17 1.66
CA VAL A 522 2.89 26.12 2.07
C VAL A 522 2.04 26.53 0.88
N ALA A 523 1.20 25.62 0.43
CA ALA A 523 0.20 25.90 -0.60
C ALA A 523 -1.20 25.83 0.03
N SER A 524 -2.12 26.67 -0.47
CA SER A 524 -3.54 26.57 -0.13
C SER A 524 -4.18 25.47 -0.97
N ASP A 525 -5.04 24.65 -0.38
CA ASP A 525 -5.81 23.62 -1.08
C ASP A 525 -6.96 24.20 -1.92
N VAL A 526 -7.38 25.43 -1.61
CA VAL A 526 -8.54 26.11 -2.26
C VAL A 526 -8.48 26.11 -3.80
N PRO A 527 -7.37 26.40 -4.47
CA PRO A 527 -7.31 26.36 -5.93
C PRO A 527 -7.63 24.98 -6.52
N TYR A 528 -7.23 23.90 -5.85
CA TYR A 528 -7.44 22.51 -6.28
C TYR A 528 -8.90 22.11 -6.06
N LEU A 529 -9.45 22.40 -4.88
CA LEU A 529 -10.85 22.17 -4.56
C LEU A 529 -11.80 22.92 -5.52
N ASP A 530 -11.49 24.18 -5.84
CA ASP A 530 -12.25 24.98 -6.82
C ASP A 530 -12.03 24.52 -8.26
N GLY A 531 -10.80 24.10 -8.61
CA GLY A 531 -10.45 23.61 -9.95
C GLY A 531 -11.20 22.33 -10.32
N ALA A 532 -11.32 21.40 -9.37
CA ALA A 532 -12.11 20.17 -9.56
C ALA A 532 -13.61 20.48 -9.73
N ARG A 533 -14.17 21.33 -8.85
CA ARG A 533 -15.58 21.75 -8.92
C ARG A 533 -15.92 22.50 -10.22
N ALA A 534 -15.01 23.33 -10.71
CA ALA A 534 -15.21 24.07 -11.98
C ALA A 534 -15.33 23.13 -13.18
N GLN A 535 -14.80 21.92 -13.10
CA GLN A 535 -14.90 20.88 -14.12
C GLN A 535 -16.12 19.96 -13.94
N GLY A 536 -16.86 20.10 -12.83
CA GLY A 536 -17.98 19.24 -12.45
C GLY A 536 -17.55 17.96 -11.71
N GLY A 537 -16.28 17.85 -11.32
CA GLY A 537 -15.74 16.82 -10.46
C GLY A 537 -15.98 17.12 -8.97
N LEU A 538 -15.52 16.24 -8.11
CA LEU A 538 -15.48 16.39 -6.66
C LEU A 538 -14.03 16.43 -6.19
N ALA A 539 -13.79 17.17 -5.12
CA ALA A 539 -12.51 17.18 -4.43
C ALA A 539 -12.69 16.94 -2.93
N GLY A 540 -11.91 16.05 -2.36
CA GLY A 540 -12.00 15.66 -0.96
C GLY A 540 -10.67 15.29 -0.34
N TYR A 541 -10.71 14.99 0.93
CA TYR A 541 -9.52 14.81 1.76
C TYR A 541 -9.19 13.33 1.88
N MET A 542 -8.00 12.97 1.35
CA MET A 542 -7.43 11.63 1.39
C MET A 542 -6.68 11.40 2.70
N HIS A 543 -6.77 10.19 3.28
CA HIS A 543 -6.09 9.79 4.53
C HIS A 543 -5.81 10.98 5.48
N PRO A 544 -6.86 11.71 5.93
CA PRO A 544 -6.74 13.07 6.47
C PRO A 544 -5.94 13.16 7.76
N TYR A 545 -5.90 12.11 8.57
CA TYR A 545 -5.16 12.07 9.84
C TYR A 545 -4.53 10.70 10.08
N THR A 546 -3.21 10.65 10.03
CA THR A 546 -2.38 9.44 10.23
C THR A 546 -2.04 9.16 11.70
N ARG A 547 -2.52 9.96 12.65
CA ARG A 547 -2.18 9.86 14.07
C ARG A 547 -3.34 9.33 14.90
N ALA A 548 -2.99 8.57 15.93
CA ALA A 548 -3.95 8.11 16.91
C ALA A 548 -4.74 9.28 17.54
N SER A 549 -5.99 8.99 17.89
CA SER A 549 -6.89 9.90 18.59
C SER A 549 -6.22 10.53 19.81
N GLN A 550 -6.54 11.79 20.04
CA GLN A 550 -6.10 12.53 21.23
C GLN A 550 -6.81 12.04 22.49
N ASN A 551 -6.28 12.44 23.65
CA ASN A 551 -7.01 12.28 24.90
C ASN A 551 -8.31 13.14 24.86
N PRO A 552 -9.50 12.55 24.81
CA PRO A 552 -10.76 13.29 24.71
C PRO A 552 -11.05 14.17 25.95
N ALA A 553 -10.43 13.86 27.10
CA ALA A 553 -10.55 14.65 28.31
C ALA A 553 -9.72 15.94 28.29
N ALA A 554 -8.70 16.03 27.44
CA ALA A 554 -7.82 17.19 27.31
C ALA A 554 -7.35 17.33 25.85
N PRO A 555 -8.25 17.63 24.90
CA PRO A 555 -7.90 17.74 23.48
C PRO A 555 -6.95 18.91 23.25
N ASN A 556 -5.89 18.68 22.47
CA ASN A 556 -4.92 19.70 22.10
C ASN A 556 -5.03 20.07 20.62
N PRO A 557 -5.49 21.28 20.27
CA PRO A 557 -5.61 21.70 18.88
C PRO A 557 -4.30 21.59 18.07
N ALA A 558 -3.15 21.77 18.71
CA ALA A 558 -1.86 21.68 18.04
C ALA A 558 -1.49 20.27 17.55
N GLN A 559 -2.19 19.22 17.99
CA GLN A 559 -2.00 17.86 17.47
C GLN A 559 -2.73 17.64 16.13
N TRP A 560 -3.64 18.55 15.75
CA TRP A 560 -4.46 18.48 14.55
C TRP A 560 -4.04 19.48 13.46
N ASP A 561 -2.89 20.12 13.61
CA ASP A 561 -2.40 21.16 12.71
C ASP A 561 -1.79 20.63 11.40
N GLY A 562 -1.86 19.31 11.18
CA GLY A 562 -1.26 18.64 10.01
C GLY A 562 -2.05 18.77 8.70
N SER A 563 -3.28 19.29 8.75
CA SER A 563 -4.17 19.34 7.59
C SER A 563 -4.93 20.66 7.51
N LEU A 564 -5.23 21.14 6.28
CA LEU A 564 -6.04 22.34 6.03
C LEU A 564 -7.54 22.10 6.13
N ILE A 565 -8.02 20.89 6.39
CA ILE A 565 -9.45 20.55 6.41
C ILE A 565 -10.29 21.55 7.23
N PRO A 566 -9.95 21.91 8.47
CA PRO A 566 -10.73 22.88 9.22
C PRO A 566 -10.80 24.26 8.58
N VAL A 567 -9.75 24.66 7.86
CA VAL A 567 -9.73 25.93 7.11
C VAL A 567 -10.65 25.85 5.92
N ASP A 568 -10.49 24.85 5.08
CA ASP A 568 -11.19 24.72 3.82
C ASP A 568 -12.69 24.46 4.01
N VAL A 569 -13.05 23.61 4.97
CA VAL A 569 -14.46 23.33 5.30
C VAL A 569 -15.17 24.61 5.80
N ALA A 570 -14.49 25.42 6.61
CA ALA A 570 -15.04 26.72 7.05
C ALA A 570 -15.23 27.70 5.88
N LEU A 571 -14.43 27.58 4.82
CA LEU A 571 -14.57 28.35 3.57
C LEU A 571 -15.59 27.75 2.60
N GLY A 572 -16.31 26.67 2.99
CA GLY A 572 -17.29 25.99 2.15
C GLY A 572 -16.66 25.16 1.04
N LYS A 573 -15.44 24.70 1.24
CA LYS A 573 -14.67 23.85 0.34
C LYS A 573 -14.66 22.39 0.82
N GLY A 574 -14.22 21.48 -0.06
CA GLY A 574 -14.26 20.04 0.19
C GLY A 574 -15.65 19.43 -0.08
N ASP A 575 -15.68 18.31 -0.80
CA ASP A 575 -16.91 17.64 -1.20
C ASP A 575 -17.11 16.32 -0.47
N PHE A 576 -16.04 15.68 0.06
CA PHE A 576 -16.06 14.43 0.80
C PHE A 576 -14.85 14.34 1.76
N TYR A 577 -14.89 13.34 2.65
CA TYR A 577 -13.90 13.14 3.69
C TYR A 577 -13.69 11.63 3.85
N ASP A 578 -12.49 11.13 3.52
CA ASP A 578 -12.15 9.73 3.74
C ASP A 578 -11.99 9.48 5.25
N VAL A 579 -13.03 8.89 5.84
CA VAL A 579 -13.01 8.45 7.23
C VAL A 579 -12.21 7.16 7.39
N GLU A 580 -12.02 6.45 6.27
CA GLU A 580 -11.29 5.19 6.15
C GLU A 580 -10.27 5.31 5.02
N SER A 581 -9.05 4.95 5.35
CA SER A 581 -7.96 4.82 4.40
C SER A 581 -6.82 4.08 5.08
N LEU A 582 -6.11 3.25 4.34
CA LEU A 582 -5.00 2.41 4.84
C LEU A 582 -3.99 3.16 5.71
N TYR A 583 -3.77 4.44 5.44
CA TYR A 583 -2.80 5.29 6.17
C TYR A 583 -3.43 6.19 7.22
N SER A 584 -4.73 6.12 7.41
CA SER A 584 -5.45 6.91 8.43
C SER A 584 -5.71 6.12 9.71
N ASP A 585 -5.97 6.85 10.79
CA ASP A 585 -6.64 6.36 11.97
C ASP A 585 -8.15 6.61 11.84
N GLU A 586 -8.91 5.57 11.57
CA GLU A 586 -10.35 5.66 11.37
C GLU A 586 -11.02 6.32 12.58
N LEU A 587 -10.62 5.94 13.80
CA LEU A 587 -11.13 6.54 15.03
C LEU A 587 -10.67 7.99 15.22
N GLY A 588 -9.41 8.28 14.90
CA GLY A 588 -8.86 9.63 14.91
C GLY A 588 -9.47 10.50 13.81
N SER A 589 -9.56 9.99 12.59
CA SER A 589 -10.24 10.68 11.48
C SER A 589 -11.70 10.96 11.80
N ALA A 590 -12.42 10.00 12.37
CA ALA A 590 -13.80 10.16 12.79
C ALA A 590 -13.96 11.23 13.89
N GLU A 591 -13.01 11.38 14.83
CA GLU A 591 -13.08 12.41 15.86
C GLU A 591 -13.08 13.83 15.26
N MET A 592 -12.19 14.13 14.33
CA MET A 592 -12.17 15.40 13.60
C MET A 592 -13.43 15.57 12.74
N TYR A 593 -13.83 14.53 12.04
CA TYR A 593 -15.06 14.51 11.24
C TYR A 593 -16.29 14.89 12.06
N TYR A 594 -16.46 14.33 13.27
CA TYR A 594 -17.59 14.65 14.15
C TYR A 594 -17.58 16.10 14.61
N ARG A 595 -16.43 16.69 14.90
CA ARG A 595 -16.32 18.10 15.27
C ARG A 595 -16.74 19.03 14.15
N LEU A 596 -16.37 18.70 12.91
CA LEU A 596 -16.81 19.45 11.72
C LEU A 596 -18.34 19.35 11.55
N LEU A 597 -18.91 18.15 11.65
CA LEU A 597 -20.35 17.94 11.60
C LEU A 597 -21.09 18.70 12.72
N ASN A 598 -20.52 18.74 13.92
CA ASN A 598 -21.06 19.47 15.07
C ASN A 598 -21.03 20.98 14.90
N CYS A 599 -20.24 21.50 13.98
CA CYS A 599 -20.27 22.91 13.56
C CYS A 599 -21.29 23.18 12.43
N GLY A 600 -22.07 22.17 12.04
CA GLY A 600 -23.11 22.28 11.00
C GLY A 600 -22.62 22.09 9.59
N PHE A 601 -21.36 21.70 9.38
CA PHE A 601 -20.85 21.34 8.04
C PHE A 601 -21.38 19.95 7.65
N ARG A 602 -21.60 19.78 6.35
CA ARG A 602 -22.10 18.51 5.78
C ARG A 602 -21.03 17.95 4.86
N LEU A 603 -20.37 16.91 5.33
CA LEU A 603 -19.35 16.19 4.60
C LEU A 603 -19.78 14.72 4.46
N PRO A 604 -19.80 14.15 3.25
CA PRO A 604 -19.94 12.72 3.04
C PRO A 604 -18.78 11.95 3.67
N ALA A 605 -19.10 10.85 4.36
CA ALA A 605 -18.13 9.86 4.77
C ALA A 605 -17.81 8.96 3.60
N THR A 606 -16.53 8.83 3.27
CA THR A 606 -15.99 8.04 2.17
C THR A 606 -14.84 7.16 2.66
N GLY A 607 -14.31 6.31 1.80
CA GLY A 607 -13.14 5.51 2.00
C GLY A 607 -12.39 5.29 0.68
N GLY A 608 -11.07 5.30 0.74
CA GLY A 608 -10.18 5.07 -0.39
C GLY A 608 -8.90 4.39 0.06
N THR A 609 -8.43 3.42 -0.73
CA THR A 609 -7.36 2.49 -0.32
C THR A 609 -5.99 3.13 -0.27
N ASP A 610 -5.65 3.98 -1.25
CA ASP A 610 -4.27 4.47 -1.48
C ASP A 610 -3.30 3.30 -1.74
N ASN A 611 -3.72 2.36 -2.60
CA ASN A 611 -2.93 1.18 -2.93
C ASN A 611 -1.86 1.49 -3.99
N PHE A 612 -0.78 0.68 -3.96
CA PHE A 612 0.37 0.78 -4.88
C PHE A 612 0.54 -0.55 -5.63
N PRO A 613 -0.27 -0.81 -6.66
CA PRO A 613 -0.33 -2.14 -7.29
C PRO A 613 0.93 -2.50 -8.09
N ASP A 614 1.83 -1.54 -8.32
CA ASP A 614 3.13 -1.72 -8.96
C ASP A 614 4.22 -2.23 -8.00
N VAL A 615 3.90 -2.47 -6.73
CA VAL A 615 4.76 -3.15 -5.76
C VAL A 615 4.20 -4.53 -5.41
N TRP A 616 5.08 -5.45 -5.01
CA TRP A 616 4.70 -6.82 -4.62
C TRP A 616 3.99 -6.87 -3.26
N ARG A 617 4.21 -5.89 -2.40
CA ARG A 617 3.62 -5.76 -1.08
C ARG A 617 2.57 -4.68 -1.07
N ASP A 618 1.34 -5.04 -1.35
CA ASP A 618 0.26 -4.07 -1.42
C ASP A 618 -1.10 -4.73 -1.15
N PRO A 619 -2.02 -4.04 -0.45
CA PRO A 619 -3.39 -4.49 -0.36
C PRO A 619 -4.08 -4.35 -1.73
N PRO A 620 -5.10 -5.17 -2.00
CA PRO A 620 -5.85 -5.06 -3.24
C PRO A 620 -6.63 -3.73 -3.30
N PRO A 621 -6.91 -3.20 -4.51
CA PRO A 621 -7.74 -2.01 -4.66
C PRO A 621 -9.12 -2.22 -4.01
N GLY A 622 -9.65 -1.19 -3.38
CA GLY A 622 -10.92 -1.26 -2.65
C GLY A 622 -10.85 -1.98 -1.31
N THR A 623 -9.66 -2.14 -0.74
CA THR A 623 -9.46 -2.53 0.67
C THR A 623 -10.23 -1.59 1.58
N ASP A 624 -10.10 -0.29 1.33
CA ASP A 624 -10.93 0.77 1.88
C ASP A 624 -11.78 1.33 0.74
N ARG A 625 -13.08 1.30 0.90
CA ARG A 625 -13.99 1.70 -0.18
C ARG A 625 -15.22 2.45 0.29
N THR A 626 -15.74 3.24 -0.64
CA THR A 626 -16.99 3.97 -0.51
C THR A 626 -18.12 3.19 -1.16
N TYR A 627 -19.19 2.89 -0.42
CA TYR A 627 -20.46 2.53 -1.03
C TYR A 627 -21.32 3.78 -1.21
N ALA A 628 -21.78 4.03 -2.44
CA ALA A 628 -22.65 5.14 -2.77
C ALA A 628 -23.99 4.66 -3.31
N LYS A 629 -25.10 5.24 -2.85
CA LYS A 629 -26.45 4.89 -3.30
C LYS A 629 -26.83 5.67 -4.54
N VAL A 630 -26.76 5.02 -5.68
CA VAL A 630 -27.01 5.60 -6.99
C VAL A 630 -28.49 5.50 -7.37
N SER A 631 -29.05 6.60 -7.85
CA SER A 631 -30.37 6.63 -8.44
C SER A 631 -30.29 6.44 -9.96
N GLY A 632 -30.84 5.32 -10.45
CA GLY A 632 -30.82 4.95 -11.87
C GLY A 632 -29.57 4.15 -12.28
N PRO A 633 -29.19 4.14 -13.56
CA PRO A 633 -28.03 3.38 -14.03
C PRO A 633 -26.72 3.90 -13.44
N LEU A 634 -25.80 2.98 -13.16
CA LEU A 634 -24.44 3.32 -12.74
C LEU A 634 -23.73 4.10 -13.86
N SER A 635 -23.09 5.18 -13.48
CA SER A 635 -22.17 5.98 -14.29
C SER A 635 -21.27 6.78 -13.36
N VAL A 636 -20.15 7.29 -13.84
CA VAL A 636 -19.32 8.22 -13.06
C VAL A 636 -20.17 9.37 -12.50
N ALA A 637 -20.97 10.00 -13.34
CA ALA A 637 -21.78 11.16 -12.94
C ALA A 637 -22.82 10.80 -11.86
N SER A 638 -23.51 9.65 -11.98
CA SER A 638 -24.50 9.25 -10.98
C SER A 638 -23.88 8.82 -9.66
N TRP A 639 -22.71 8.19 -9.69
CA TRP A 639 -21.96 7.82 -8.48
C TRP A 639 -21.42 9.06 -7.75
N LEU A 640 -20.79 9.99 -8.48
CA LEU A 640 -20.32 11.28 -7.92
C LEU A 640 -21.48 12.10 -7.33
N ALA A 641 -22.65 12.10 -7.99
CA ALA A 641 -23.83 12.78 -7.46
C ALA A 641 -24.30 12.16 -6.13
N ALA A 642 -24.24 10.83 -5.99
CA ALA A 642 -24.56 10.12 -4.75
C ALA A 642 -23.55 10.43 -3.65
N VAL A 643 -22.26 10.46 -3.96
CA VAL A 643 -21.20 10.89 -3.02
C VAL A 643 -21.47 12.32 -2.56
N LYS A 644 -21.65 13.25 -3.46
CA LYS A 644 -21.92 14.65 -3.15
C LYS A 644 -23.16 14.85 -2.29
N ALA A 645 -24.18 14.03 -2.48
CA ALA A 645 -25.40 14.06 -1.68
C ALA A 645 -25.21 13.45 -0.27
N GLY A 646 -24.10 12.77 -0.01
CA GLY A 646 -23.84 12.08 1.24
C GLY A 646 -24.57 10.74 1.38
N HIS A 647 -25.10 10.19 0.28
CA HIS A 647 -25.71 8.86 0.28
C HIS A 647 -24.60 7.82 0.26
N THR A 648 -23.76 7.81 1.31
CA THR A 648 -22.54 7.01 1.37
C THR A 648 -22.28 6.38 2.74
N PHE A 649 -21.49 5.35 2.73
CA PHE A 649 -20.70 4.88 3.86
C PHE A 649 -19.33 4.44 3.38
N GLY A 650 -18.29 4.63 4.20
CA GLY A 650 -16.98 4.05 4.01
C GLY A 650 -16.87 2.70 4.73
N THR A 651 -15.99 1.80 4.27
CA THR A 651 -15.80 0.47 4.87
C THR A 651 -14.48 -0.19 4.49
N THR A 652 -13.89 -0.88 5.47
CA THR A 652 -12.78 -1.82 5.29
C THR A 652 -13.26 -3.28 5.10
N GLY A 653 -14.59 -3.52 5.08
CA GLY A 653 -15.16 -4.87 4.94
C GLY A 653 -16.64 -4.98 5.28
N PRO A 654 -17.11 -4.55 6.47
CA PRO A 654 -18.51 -4.62 6.85
C PRO A 654 -19.40 -3.68 6.02
N LEU A 655 -20.51 -4.18 5.49
CA LEU A 655 -21.54 -3.37 4.84
C LEU A 655 -22.56 -2.92 5.89
N ILE A 656 -22.81 -1.60 5.94
CA ILE A 656 -23.67 -0.98 6.94
C ILE A 656 -24.76 -0.13 6.29
N PHE A 657 -26.03 -0.46 6.57
CA PHE A 657 -27.17 0.25 6.00
C PHE A 657 -28.00 0.87 7.13
N LEU A 658 -27.96 2.21 7.20
CA LEU A 658 -28.64 3.01 8.23
C LEU A 658 -29.94 3.60 7.70
N THR A 659 -30.98 3.63 8.55
CA THR A 659 -32.10 4.56 8.38
C THR A 659 -32.48 5.20 9.72
N VAL A 660 -32.88 6.49 9.68
CA VAL A 660 -33.39 7.25 10.83
C VAL A 660 -34.78 7.77 10.46
N ASN A 661 -35.82 7.26 11.15
CA ASN A 661 -37.22 7.47 10.76
C ASN A 661 -37.46 7.25 9.25
N GLY A 662 -36.80 6.23 8.66
CA GLY A 662 -36.88 5.89 7.24
C GLY A 662 -36.08 6.80 6.30
N ARG A 663 -35.34 7.78 6.81
CA ARG A 663 -34.37 8.60 6.05
C ARG A 663 -33.02 7.89 5.99
N GLU A 664 -32.34 8.01 4.87
CA GLU A 664 -31.04 7.37 4.63
C GLU A 664 -29.86 8.35 4.86
N PRO A 665 -28.61 7.88 4.94
CA PRO A 665 -27.45 8.75 5.03
C PRO A 665 -27.48 9.88 3.99
N GLY A 666 -27.10 11.10 4.39
CA GLY A 666 -27.18 12.31 3.56
C GLY A 666 -28.53 13.02 3.59
N ASP A 667 -29.61 12.31 3.90
CA ASP A 667 -30.96 12.88 3.97
C ASP A 667 -31.13 13.83 5.16
N GLU A 668 -32.13 14.71 5.02
CA GLU A 668 -32.58 15.60 6.07
C GLU A 668 -33.94 15.14 6.62
N LEU A 669 -33.99 14.96 7.95
CA LEU A 669 -35.22 14.68 8.71
C LEU A 669 -35.73 15.96 9.34
N GLN A 670 -36.84 16.49 8.83
CA GLN A 670 -37.50 17.68 9.37
C GLN A 670 -38.43 17.31 10.52
N LEU A 671 -38.21 17.88 11.71
CA LEU A 671 -39.04 17.69 12.91
C LEU A 671 -39.62 19.04 13.39
N GLY A 672 -40.92 19.06 13.60
CA GLY A 672 -41.62 20.22 14.21
C GLY A 672 -41.40 20.31 15.75
N ALA A 673 -41.86 21.43 16.35
CA ALA A 673 -41.71 21.67 17.79
C ALA A 673 -42.36 20.60 18.69
N SER A 674 -43.51 20.08 18.26
CA SER A 674 -44.28 19.05 18.97
C SER A 674 -43.84 17.61 18.63
N ALA A 675 -42.89 17.40 17.71
CA ALA A 675 -42.42 16.08 17.38
C ALA A 675 -41.67 15.44 18.56
N PRO A 676 -41.73 14.10 18.74
CA PRO A 676 -40.94 13.40 19.75
C PRO A 676 -39.46 13.76 19.67
N THR A 677 -38.76 13.81 20.79
CA THR A 677 -37.33 14.01 20.85
C THR A 677 -36.55 12.77 20.40
N GLU A 678 -37.18 11.61 20.46
CA GLU A 678 -36.64 10.34 20.02
C GLU A 678 -36.94 10.08 18.55
N VAL A 679 -35.95 9.53 17.85
CA VAL A 679 -36.05 9.04 16.47
C VAL A 679 -35.73 7.56 16.43
N THR A 680 -36.42 6.82 15.57
CA THR A 680 -36.17 5.40 15.35
C THR A 680 -34.93 5.24 14.46
N VAL A 681 -33.97 4.46 14.93
CA VAL A 681 -32.78 4.09 14.18
C VAL A 681 -32.85 2.62 13.83
N LYS A 682 -32.69 2.31 12.56
CA LYS A 682 -32.55 0.94 12.08
C LYS A 682 -31.23 0.78 11.31
N VAL A 683 -30.47 -0.24 11.69
CA VAL A 683 -29.17 -0.55 11.05
C VAL A 683 -29.19 -2.02 10.66
N THR A 684 -28.79 -2.29 9.42
CA THR A 684 -28.51 -3.66 8.95
C THR A 684 -27.01 -3.77 8.63
N VAL A 685 -26.37 -4.83 9.12
CA VAL A 685 -24.94 -5.09 8.91
C VAL A 685 -24.78 -6.45 8.22
N SER A 686 -23.90 -6.50 7.22
CA SER A 686 -23.45 -7.74 6.59
C SER A 686 -21.92 -7.71 6.50
N SER A 687 -21.26 -8.79 6.90
CA SER A 687 -19.79 -8.83 6.87
C SER A 687 -19.28 -10.24 6.59
N ILE A 688 -18.18 -10.32 5.82
CA ILE A 688 -17.42 -11.56 5.61
C ILE A 688 -16.42 -11.81 6.75
N ALA A 689 -16.10 -10.76 7.50
CA ALA A 689 -15.22 -10.82 8.66
C ALA A 689 -16.02 -10.69 9.96
N PRO A 690 -15.51 -11.13 11.11
CA PRO A 690 -16.14 -10.89 12.40
C PRO A 690 -16.33 -9.40 12.68
N VAL A 691 -17.46 -9.05 13.28
CA VAL A 691 -17.75 -7.72 13.82
C VAL A 691 -18.22 -7.85 15.27
N ASP A 692 -17.69 -7.02 16.15
CA ASP A 692 -17.96 -7.13 17.58
C ASP A 692 -19.15 -6.27 18.02
N LYS A 693 -19.17 -5.03 17.53
CA LYS A 693 -20.10 -4.01 18.01
C LYS A 693 -20.59 -3.08 16.91
N LEU A 694 -21.82 -2.68 17.05
CA LEU A 694 -22.42 -1.53 16.40
C LEU A 694 -22.49 -0.38 17.41
N GLU A 695 -22.18 0.83 16.97
CA GLU A 695 -22.29 2.05 17.75
C GLU A 695 -23.15 3.07 17.00
N ILE A 696 -24.14 3.62 17.68
CA ILE A 696 -24.96 4.72 17.16
C ILE A 696 -24.36 6.03 17.70
N ILE A 697 -24.07 6.96 16.80
CA ILE A 697 -23.44 8.23 17.12
C ILE A 697 -24.47 9.35 16.96
N VAL A 698 -24.64 10.15 18.00
CA VAL A 698 -25.53 11.31 17.98
C VAL A 698 -24.71 12.56 18.31
N ASN A 699 -24.61 13.49 17.38
CA ASN A 699 -23.86 14.75 17.58
C ASN A 699 -22.43 14.51 18.13
N GLY A 700 -21.71 13.52 17.59
CA GLY A 700 -20.35 13.15 17.99
C GLY A 700 -20.25 12.32 19.27
N VAL A 701 -21.35 12.11 19.98
CA VAL A 701 -21.37 11.25 21.16
C VAL A 701 -21.62 9.82 20.73
N VAL A 702 -20.62 8.97 20.96
CA VAL A 702 -20.71 7.54 20.69
C VAL A 702 -21.58 6.88 21.77
N GLY A 703 -22.66 6.26 21.36
CA GLY A 703 -23.56 5.51 22.25
C GLY A 703 -22.95 4.20 22.80
N PRO A 704 -23.63 3.56 23.72
CA PRO A 704 -23.18 2.25 24.23
C PRO A 704 -23.02 1.23 23.11
N PRO A 705 -21.99 0.36 23.17
CA PRO A 705 -21.79 -0.65 22.16
C PRO A 705 -22.94 -1.66 22.14
N ILE A 706 -23.45 -1.96 20.96
CA ILE A 706 -24.51 -2.92 20.72
C ILE A 706 -23.87 -4.18 20.14
N PRO A 707 -23.88 -5.32 20.84
CA PRO A 707 -23.35 -6.58 20.31
C PRO A 707 -24.16 -7.03 19.09
N ILE A 708 -23.51 -7.35 17.97
CA ILE A 708 -24.19 -7.74 16.72
C ILE A 708 -23.70 -9.08 16.12
N ALA A 709 -22.83 -9.81 16.82
CA ALA A 709 -22.16 -11.02 16.30
C ALA A 709 -23.07 -12.03 15.57
N ASN A 710 -24.36 -12.10 15.91
CA ASN A 710 -25.33 -13.03 15.27
C ASN A 710 -26.63 -12.33 14.85
N THR A 711 -26.72 -11.02 14.98
CA THR A 711 -27.96 -10.28 14.68
C THR A 711 -27.66 -9.22 13.65
N PRO A 712 -27.94 -9.47 12.35
CA PRO A 712 -27.56 -8.55 11.29
C PRO A 712 -28.38 -7.24 11.30
N THR A 713 -29.42 -7.12 12.12
CA THR A 713 -30.29 -5.95 12.14
C THR A 713 -30.55 -5.51 13.58
N TYR A 714 -30.33 -4.21 13.80
CA TYR A 714 -30.69 -3.50 15.03
C TYR A 714 -31.83 -2.51 14.75
N GLU A 715 -32.77 -2.41 15.65
CA GLU A 715 -33.79 -1.36 15.65
C GLU A 715 -33.97 -0.84 17.08
N GLY A 716 -33.90 0.48 17.25
CA GLY A 716 -33.98 1.16 18.53
C GLY A 716 -34.29 2.63 18.38
N THR A 717 -34.27 3.37 19.51
CA THR A 717 -34.48 4.82 19.49
C THR A 717 -33.30 5.56 20.10
N VAL A 718 -33.04 6.76 19.58
CA VAL A 718 -32.07 7.70 20.14
C VAL A 718 -32.68 9.08 20.31
N SER A 719 -32.23 9.80 21.34
CA SER A 719 -32.74 11.14 21.64
C SER A 719 -31.97 12.22 20.88
N VAL A 720 -32.68 13.08 20.13
CA VAL A 720 -32.13 14.22 19.37
C VAL A 720 -32.94 15.49 19.70
N PRO A 721 -32.91 15.98 20.95
CA PRO A 721 -33.79 17.05 21.42
C PRO A 721 -33.57 18.39 20.73
N ALA A 722 -32.34 18.72 20.40
CA ALA A 722 -31.95 19.97 19.74
C ALA A 722 -31.81 19.88 18.21
N GLY A 723 -32.09 18.71 17.62
CA GLY A 723 -31.67 18.40 16.25
C GLY A 723 -30.19 18.02 16.20
N GLY A 724 -29.60 18.00 15.02
CA GLY A 724 -28.20 17.63 14.79
C GLY A 724 -28.05 16.54 13.77
N TRP A 725 -27.40 15.43 14.13
CA TRP A 725 -27.16 14.32 13.19
C TRP A 725 -27.04 12.97 13.91
N VAL A 726 -27.37 11.92 13.17
CA VAL A 726 -27.27 10.54 13.64
C VAL A 726 -26.51 9.73 12.60
N ALA A 727 -25.47 9.04 13.03
CA ALA A 727 -24.70 8.10 12.21
C ALA A 727 -24.57 6.75 12.92
N ALA A 728 -24.10 5.76 12.18
CA ALA A 728 -23.78 4.44 12.73
C ALA A 728 -22.39 4.02 12.26
N ARG A 729 -21.68 3.30 13.14
CA ARG A 729 -20.42 2.64 12.77
C ARG A 729 -20.35 1.22 13.34
N VAL A 730 -19.57 0.39 12.67
CA VAL A 730 -19.29 -1.00 13.10
C VAL A 730 -17.81 -1.11 13.33
N VAL A 731 -17.43 -1.86 14.35
CA VAL A 731 -16.04 -2.17 14.66
C VAL A 731 -15.93 -3.67 14.93
N GLY A 732 -14.92 -4.31 14.38
CA GLY A 732 -14.60 -5.72 14.61
C GLY A 732 -13.09 -5.93 14.80
N PRO A 733 -12.66 -7.15 15.07
CA PRO A 733 -11.25 -7.48 15.25
C PRO A 733 -10.51 -7.53 13.90
N PRO A 734 -9.16 -7.58 13.92
CA PRO A 734 -8.37 -8.02 12.76
C PRO A 734 -8.86 -9.36 12.22
N SER A 735 -8.84 -9.52 10.91
CA SER A 735 -9.28 -10.72 10.24
C SER A 735 -8.47 -10.93 8.96
N LYS A 736 -8.17 -12.17 8.60
CA LYS A 736 -7.51 -12.48 7.32
C LYS A 736 -8.29 -12.04 6.07
N HIS A 737 -9.59 -11.80 6.21
CA HIS A 737 -10.44 -11.34 5.11
C HIS A 737 -10.51 -9.81 5.01
N ILE A 738 -9.88 -9.10 5.94
CA ILE A 738 -9.72 -7.65 5.95
C ILE A 738 -8.27 -7.35 5.60
N ALA A 739 -8.06 -6.64 4.51
CA ALA A 739 -6.71 -6.29 4.07
C ALA A 739 -6.16 -5.04 4.77
N ASP A 740 -6.98 -4.41 5.62
CA ASP A 740 -6.60 -3.38 6.58
C ASP A 740 -6.48 -3.96 8.00
N SER A 741 -6.15 -3.09 8.97
CA SER A 741 -5.80 -3.45 10.35
C SER A 741 -6.94 -4.12 11.11
N TYR A 742 -8.20 -3.74 10.84
CA TYR A 742 -9.41 -4.27 11.50
C TYR A 742 -10.69 -3.96 10.72
N ALA A 743 -11.76 -4.68 11.04
CA ALA A 743 -13.05 -4.46 10.40
C ALA A 743 -13.70 -3.17 10.91
N PHE A 744 -13.97 -2.23 10.01
CA PHE A 744 -14.59 -0.95 10.32
C PHE A 744 -15.56 -0.52 9.21
N ALA A 745 -16.64 0.16 9.57
CA ALA A 745 -17.51 0.87 8.63
C ALA A 745 -18.19 2.04 9.30
N GLN A 746 -18.30 3.16 8.59
CA GLN A 746 -18.89 4.42 9.08
C GLN A 746 -19.84 5.00 8.04
N THR A 747 -21.08 5.32 8.45
CA THR A 747 -22.04 5.99 7.57
C THR A 747 -21.83 7.50 7.55
N THR A 748 -22.17 8.14 6.44
CA THR A 748 -22.57 9.55 6.45
C THR A 748 -23.80 9.70 7.38
N PRO A 749 -23.95 10.82 8.11
CA PRO A 749 -25.10 11.02 8.98
C PRO A 749 -26.42 11.22 8.23
N VAL A 750 -27.53 10.90 8.93
CA VAL A 750 -28.83 11.50 8.67
C VAL A 750 -28.92 12.80 9.49
N TYR A 751 -29.23 13.91 8.84
CA TYR A 751 -29.28 15.23 9.47
C TYR A 751 -30.69 15.50 10.03
N VAL A 752 -30.78 15.88 11.29
CA VAL A 752 -32.05 16.15 11.99
C VAL A 752 -32.20 17.63 12.19
N VAL A 753 -33.14 18.26 11.51
CA VAL A 753 -33.47 19.68 11.62
C VAL A 753 -34.73 19.83 12.44
N ARG A 754 -34.63 20.53 13.55
CA ARG A 754 -35.74 20.75 14.46
C ARG A 754 -36.16 22.22 14.47
N ASN A 755 -37.41 22.50 14.13
CA ASN A 755 -37.94 23.87 14.01
C ASN A 755 -37.12 24.76 13.08
N GLY A 756 -36.60 24.22 11.99
CA GLY A 756 -35.75 24.92 11.04
C GLY A 756 -34.36 25.26 11.58
N LYS A 757 -33.95 24.67 12.70
CA LYS A 757 -32.61 24.85 13.29
C LYS A 757 -31.81 23.56 13.25
N THR A 758 -30.52 23.69 12.97
CA THR A 758 -29.52 22.63 13.11
C THR A 758 -28.77 22.76 14.43
N PHE A 759 -28.24 21.65 14.93
CA PHE A 759 -27.37 21.64 16.10
C PHE A 759 -26.02 22.28 15.76
N VAL A 760 -25.48 23.08 16.67
CA VAL A 760 -24.11 23.61 16.58
C VAL A 760 -23.47 23.53 17.96
N SER A 761 -22.31 22.88 18.03
CA SER A 761 -21.49 22.80 19.26
C SER A 761 -20.56 24.01 19.35
N GLN A 762 -20.77 24.84 20.36
CA GLN A 762 -19.87 25.96 20.63
C GLN A 762 -18.47 25.52 21.08
N ASP A 763 -18.37 24.35 21.75
CA ASP A 763 -17.10 23.81 22.23
C ASP A 763 -16.26 23.32 21.07
N ASP A 764 -16.85 22.57 20.10
CA ASP A 764 -16.16 22.15 18.91
C ASP A 764 -15.76 23.33 18.02
N ALA A 765 -16.60 24.36 17.95
CA ALA A 765 -16.25 25.57 17.21
C ALA A 765 -15.04 26.30 17.85
N ARG A 766 -14.97 26.39 19.21
CA ARG A 766 -13.79 26.92 19.90
C ARG A 766 -12.54 26.08 19.66
N PHE A 767 -12.69 24.75 19.71
CA PHE A 767 -11.60 23.80 19.41
C PHE A 767 -11.06 24.01 18.00
N LEU A 768 -11.94 24.05 17.00
CA LEU A 768 -11.55 24.23 15.59
C LEU A 768 -10.93 25.58 15.31
N ALA A 769 -11.38 26.65 15.98
CA ALA A 769 -10.73 27.97 15.97
C ALA A 769 -9.27 27.86 16.47
N GLY A 770 -9.04 27.07 17.53
CA GLY A 770 -7.70 26.78 18.05
C GLY A 770 -6.84 25.97 17.08
N VAL A 771 -7.43 25.00 16.35
CA VAL A 771 -6.73 24.25 15.28
C VAL A 771 -6.28 25.20 14.15
N VAL A 772 -7.16 26.10 13.72
CA VAL A 772 -6.83 27.11 12.68
C VAL A 772 -5.68 28.00 13.13
N ASP A 773 -5.64 28.40 14.42
CA ASP A 773 -4.51 29.16 14.98
C ASP A 773 -3.21 28.33 15.00
N ALA A 774 -3.28 27.05 15.33
CA ALA A 774 -2.13 26.15 15.34
C ALA A 774 -1.56 25.92 13.92
N ILE A 775 -2.42 25.75 12.92
CA ILE A 775 -2.04 25.68 11.50
C ILE A 775 -1.25 26.95 11.11
N TRP A 776 -1.77 28.15 11.43
CA TRP A 776 -1.06 29.39 11.13
C TRP A 776 0.28 29.50 11.87
N ALA A 777 0.32 29.14 13.15
CA ALA A 777 1.55 29.19 13.94
C ALA A 777 2.65 28.27 13.39
N ARG A 778 2.27 27.12 12.85
CA ARG A 778 3.17 26.19 12.15
C ARG A 778 3.64 26.76 10.81
N THR A 779 2.71 27.15 9.95
CA THR A 779 2.98 27.55 8.57
C THR A 779 3.68 28.89 8.45
N MET A 780 3.52 29.80 9.43
CA MET A 780 4.22 31.09 9.43
C MET A 780 5.75 30.98 9.44
N ARG A 781 6.28 29.82 9.88
CA ARG A 781 7.72 29.52 9.93
C ARG A 781 8.24 28.84 8.66
N SER A 782 7.34 28.41 7.78
CA SER A 782 7.70 27.71 6.54
C SER A 782 8.16 28.68 5.46
N PRO A 783 8.93 28.25 4.48
CA PRO A 783 9.27 29.07 3.33
C PRO A 783 8.02 29.38 2.48
N TRP A 784 7.92 30.64 2.02
CA TRP A 784 6.86 31.12 1.15
C TRP A 784 7.45 31.54 -0.20
N ARG A 785 6.72 31.29 -1.28
CA ARG A 785 7.16 31.74 -2.62
C ARG A 785 7.17 33.27 -2.72
N SER A 786 6.25 33.93 -2.03
CA SER A 786 6.14 35.38 -2.01
C SER A 786 5.38 35.89 -0.76
N ASP A 787 5.59 37.15 -0.41
CA ASP A 787 4.79 37.81 0.62
C ASP A 787 3.31 37.93 0.24
N ALA A 788 3.01 38.04 -1.05
CA ALA A 788 1.64 38.08 -1.55
C ALA A 788 0.90 36.75 -1.29
N GLU A 789 1.54 35.62 -1.55
CA GLU A 789 1.00 34.29 -1.28
C GLU A 789 0.77 34.07 0.20
N ARG A 790 1.75 34.42 1.03
CA ARG A 790 1.63 34.38 2.49
C ARG A 790 0.46 35.25 2.99
N ALA A 791 0.28 36.43 2.44
CA ALA A 791 -0.82 37.30 2.81
C ALA A 791 -2.18 36.75 2.37
N ALA A 792 -2.26 36.16 1.19
CA ALA A 792 -3.47 35.48 0.70
C ALA A 792 -3.86 34.28 1.58
N PHE A 793 -2.89 33.43 1.92
CA PHE A 793 -3.12 32.31 2.85
C PHE A 793 -3.56 32.80 4.22
N LYS A 794 -2.91 33.84 4.76
CA LYS A 794 -3.34 34.45 6.05
C LYS A 794 -4.78 34.95 6.00
N ALA A 795 -5.21 35.52 4.89
CA ALA A 795 -6.59 35.97 4.73
C ALA A 795 -7.58 34.80 4.77
N GLN A 796 -7.24 33.64 4.19
CA GLN A 796 -8.04 32.41 4.26
C GLN A 796 -8.12 31.89 5.71
N ILE A 797 -7.01 31.84 6.43
CA ILE A 797 -6.93 31.50 7.85
C ILE A 797 -7.85 32.41 8.68
N ASP A 798 -7.79 33.73 8.46
CA ASP A 798 -8.61 34.69 9.21
C ASP A 798 -10.10 34.54 8.90
N GLN A 799 -10.46 34.27 7.64
CA GLN A 799 -11.85 34.02 7.27
C GLN A 799 -12.38 32.74 7.91
N ALA A 800 -11.61 31.63 7.84
CA ALA A 800 -11.98 30.37 8.46
C ALA A 800 -12.13 30.52 9.98
N LYS A 801 -11.19 31.16 10.64
CA LYS A 801 -11.28 31.46 12.09
C LYS A 801 -12.52 32.26 12.43
N ALA A 802 -12.86 33.28 11.65
CA ALA A 802 -14.04 34.10 11.86
C ALA A 802 -15.35 33.30 11.78
N VAL A 803 -15.40 32.24 10.93
CA VAL A 803 -16.54 31.31 10.90
C VAL A 803 -16.67 30.57 12.22
N TYR A 804 -15.62 29.95 12.73
CA TYR A 804 -15.65 29.23 14.00
C TYR A 804 -15.91 30.12 15.20
N VAL A 805 -15.35 31.33 15.23
CA VAL A 805 -15.62 32.30 16.29
C VAL A 805 -17.10 32.68 16.34
N ARG A 806 -17.75 32.89 15.18
CA ARG A 806 -19.22 33.13 15.14
C ARG A 806 -20.00 31.94 15.66
N LEU A 807 -19.65 30.70 15.25
CA LEU A 807 -20.30 29.47 15.70
C LEU A 807 -20.10 29.25 17.21
N ALA A 808 -18.97 29.65 17.75
CA ALA A 808 -18.68 29.60 19.20
C ALA A 808 -19.42 30.63 20.06
N GLY A 809 -20.32 31.43 19.46
CA GLY A 809 -21.09 32.48 20.18
C GLY A 809 -20.39 33.82 20.21
N GLY A 810 -19.44 34.10 19.32
CA GLY A 810 -18.90 35.44 19.03
C GLY A 810 -19.96 36.35 18.41
N LEU A 811 -19.77 37.69 18.53
CA LEU A 811 -20.77 38.72 18.23
C LEU A 811 -21.66 38.46 17.00
N PRO A 812 -22.96 38.59 17.09
CA PRO A 812 -23.85 38.53 15.94
C PRO A 812 -23.59 39.74 15.04
N GLY A 813 -23.24 39.46 13.81
CA GLY A 813 -23.28 40.46 12.74
C GLY A 813 -21.99 41.25 12.56
N SER A 814 -21.03 40.69 11.91
CA SER A 814 -20.06 41.38 11.06
C SER A 814 -19.96 40.66 9.76
#